data_75601d33613c4226f5b8af77312d0b28
#
_entry.id   75601d33613c4226f5b8af77312d0b28
#
_cell.length_a   1.000
_cell.length_b   1.000
_cell.length_c   1.000
_cell.angle_alpha   90.00
_cell.angle_beta   90.00
_cell.angle_gamma   90.00
#
_symmetry.space_group_name_H-M   'P 1'
#
loop_
_entity.id
_entity.type
_entity.pdbx_description
1 polymer ?
#
loop_
_entity_poly.entity_id
_entity_poly.type
_entity_poly.pdbx_seq_one_letter_code
_entity_poly.pdbx_strand_id
1 'polypeptide(L)'
;MLAVRCLLFAAACARCAVTGLRERGSLEGRVPPAEEVVQPKRLLQQIHSQEELLHSRLDTLVINSTAGAQPVHLAQCSFLVEAFGTSFILDLELNHNLLSTDYVERHYGEDGQLSQNMGGEHCFYHGRVRGLPGSWAALSTCHGLRGMFSDGNFSYGIEPVGSEDQNDHIVYRMPDIDLFPPPCPGCSVNSTEPKGQTYVHSEGDDELKDGDDWSEEEKPVFTEGLRRSKRQVRRGQRTVQTETKYIELMVVNDHELFVQLRRSSTQTKNFAKAVVNMADAIYKEQLNTRIVLVAMETWSSENRVSVGDDALLTLRDFMKYRKESIKERCDAVHLFLVAYPCLHYSGRTFMSTRSEAAYIGGICSITRGGGINEFGSVGPMAITLSQSLGQNIGMLRNKERLAAGDCRCPDPWLGCIMEDTGYYLPRKFSRCSIDEYLRFLQQGGGSCLFNKPTKLLDTPECGNGYVELGEECDCGSLVECARSGANCCKKCTLTHNAMCSNGLCCRDCKYELRGVTCRDAVNDCDISETCMGDTSQCPHNVHKLDGYMCDAGQGRCYGGRCKTRDGQCRTLWGYNSADRFCYEKLNSEGTEKGNCGPESSGQGWVQCNKQDVLCGLLLCTNLTDRPRFGELQGRLTSQTIHHQNRYMDCRGGHAVLDDGLDMGYVEDGTPCGPNMMCLERRCFPVTTFNLSTCPGSSTSRICSHHGTCSNEVRCICDADYTGKDCSVFDPIPIPTPPEGPEKYKGPSGTNIIIGSVAGAILVAAIVLGGTGWGFKNIRRGRYDPAFPS
;
A
#
# COMPACT_ATOMS: atom_id res chain seq x y z
N MET A 1 40.98 1.92 34.53
CA MET A 1 39.82 2.06 35.43
C MET A 1 38.48 2.00 34.70
N LEU A 2 38.36 2.40 33.44
CA LEU A 2 37.11 2.28 32.67
C LEU A 2 36.77 0.80 32.31
N ALA A 3 37.75 -0.02 31.93
CA ALA A 3 37.55 -1.41 31.51
C ALA A 3 37.02 -2.34 32.63
N VAL A 4 37.38 -2.04 33.89
CA VAL A 4 36.94 -2.82 35.06
C VAL A 4 35.47 -2.45 35.43
N ARG A 5 35.05 -1.24 35.17
CA ARG A 5 33.64 -0.84 35.36
C ARG A 5 32.69 -1.47 34.33
N CYS A 6 33.11 -1.61 33.08
CA CYS A 6 32.29 -2.28 32.07
C CYS A 6 32.12 -3.79 32.32
N LEU A 7 33.15 -4.49 32.84
CA LEU A 7 33.05 -5.90 33.19
C LEU A 7 32.19 -6.17 34.44
N LEU A 8 32.14 -5.27 35.38
CA LEU A 8 31.22 -5.35 36.53
C LEU A 8 29.77 -5.07 36.15
N PHE A 9 29.55 -4.23 35.16
CA PHE A 9 28.18 -3.97 34.64
C PHE A 9 27.63 -5.13 33.80
N ALA A 10 28.49 -5.76 32.99
CA ALA A 10 28.09 -6.94 32.21
C ALA A 10 27.77 -8.16 33.12
N ALA A 11 28.49 -8.32 34.23
CA ALA A 11 28.20 -9.35 35.21
C ALA A 11 26.93 -9.08 36.05
N ALA A 12 26.55 -7.81 36.25
CA ALA A 12 25.29 -7.45 36.91
C ALA A 12 24.09 -7.70 36.02
N CYS A 13 24.17 -7.38 34.70
CA CYS A 13 23.09 -7.65 33.74
C CYS A 13 22.87 -9.17 33.51
N ALA A 14 23.95 -9.99 33.49
CA ALA A 14 23.82 -11.44 33.38
C ALA A 14 23.18 -12.08 34.62
N ARG A 15 23.33 -11.48 35.81
CA ARG A 15 22.66 -11.96 37.03
C ARG A 15 21.20 -11.57 37.11
N CYS A 16 20.78 -10.43 36.56
CA CYS A 16 19.35 -10.04 36.53
C CYS A 16 18.52 -10.94 35.59
N ALA A 17 19.12 -11.46 34.52
CA ALA A 17 18.41 -12.36 33.60
C ALA A 17 18.21 -13.79 34.16
N VAL A 18 18.95 -14.20 35.20
CA VAL A 18 18.88 -15.55 35.77
C VAL A 18 18.14 -15.61 37.12
N THR A 19 17.98 -14.48 37.83
CA THR A 19 17.30 -14.46 39.14
C THR A 19 15.83 -14.06 39.12
N GLY A 20 15.28 -13.62 37.96
CA GLY A 20 13.87 -13.31 37.79
C GLY A 20 12.93 -14.53 37.75
N LEU A 21 13.47 -15.77 37.84
CA LEU A 21 12.68 -17.02 37.72
C LEU A 21 12.45 -17.76 39.07
N ARG A 22 12.73 -17.15 40.23
CA ARG A 22 12.48 -17.86 41.49
C ARG A 22 12.11 -16.88 42.59
N GLU A 23 10.85 -16.71 42.81
CA GLU A 23 10.09 -16.57 44.07
C GLU A 23 8.76 -15.84 43.81
N ARG A 24 7.71 -16.60 43.49
CA ARG A 24 6.33 -16.17 43.60
C ARG A 24 5.73 -16.89 44.83
N GLY A 25 5.62 -16.12 45.93
CA GLY A 25 4.76 -16.48 47.06
C GLY A 25 3.28 -16.31 46.65
N SER A 26 2.48 -17.27 47.03
CA SER A 26 1.03 -17.37 46.85
C SER A 26 0.25 -16.14 47.27
N LEU A 27 -0.52 -15.54 46.33
CA LEU A 27 -1.72 -14.77 46.62
C LEU A 27 -2.82 -15.22 45.67
N GLU A 28 -3.90 -15.77 46.23
CA GLU A 28 -5.08 -16.21 45.55
C GLU A 28 -5.82 -15.06 44.89
N GLY A 29 -5.87 -15.11 43.56
CA GLY A 29 -6.53 -14.20 42.65
C GLY A 29 -5.90 -14.38 41.27
N ARG A 30 -5.96 -15.62 40.68
CA ARG A 30 -5.29 -15.90 39.39
C ARG A 30 -5.95 -15.11 38.28
N VAL A 31 -5.29 -14.03 37.88
CA VAL A 31 -5.36 -13.53 36.52
C VAL A 31 -4.74 -14.64 35.63
N PRO A 32 -5.37 -15.11 34.56
CA PRO A 32 -4.77 -16.09 33.65
C PRO A 32 -3.44 -15.55 33.13
N PRO A 33 -2.41 -16.41 33.00
CA PRO A 33 -1.10 -15.97 32.54
C PRO A 33 -1.22 -15.27 31.19
N ALA A 34 -0.60 -14.10 31.06
CA ALA A 34 -0.55 -13.34 29.79
C ALA A 34 0.24 -14.07 28.71
N GLU A 35 1.04 -15.08 29.08
CA GLU A 35 1.90 -15.91 28.24
C GLU A 35 1.75 -17.38 28.57
N GLU A 36 1.72 -18.23 27.55
CA GLU A 36 1.68 -19.68 27.67
C GLU A 36 2.72 -20.34 26.76
N VAL A 37 3.45 -21.34 27.29
CA VAL A 37 4.37 -22.15 26.48
C VAL A 37 3.60 -23.30 25.85
N VAL A 38 3.65 -23.39 24.53
CA VAL A 38 2.88 -24.34 23.73
C VAL A 38 3.79 -25.09 22.74
N GLN A 39 3.33 -26.24 22.28
CA GLN A 39 3.99 -27.02 21.22
C GLN A 39 3.06 -27.11 20.02
N PRO A 40 3.20 -26.22 19.03
CA PRO A 40 2.39 -26.29 17.82
C PRO A 40 2.64 -27.60 17.06
N LYS A 41 1.63 -28.07 16.34
CA LYS A 41 1.70 -29.28 15.52
C LYS A 41 1.21 -28.97 14.10
N ARG A 42 1.92 -29.51 13.08
CA ARG A 42 1.48 -29.40 11.69
C ARG A 42 0.44 -30.47 11.39
N LEU A 43 -0.66 -30.06 10.73
CA LEU A 43 -1.70 -30.95 10.25
C LEU A 43 -1.33 -31.46 8.84
N LEU A 44 -1.31 -32.78 8.69
CA LEU A 44 -1.09 -33.44 7.40
C LEU A 44 -2.41 -34.07 6.96
N GLN A 45 -2.91 -33.66 5.79
CA GLN A 45 -4.09 -34.25 5.19
C GLN A 45 -3.72 -35.52 4.41
N GLN A 46 -4.21 -36.66 4.80
CA GLN A 46 -3.97 -37.94 4.10
C GLN A 46 -4.92 -38.04 2.89
N ILE A 47 -4.35 -38.29 1.68
CA ILE A 47 -5.08 -38.28 0.40
C ILE A 47 -6.20 -39.34 0.33
N HIS A 48 -6.23 -40.33 1.24
CA HIS A 48 -7.16 -41.48 1.20
C HIS A 48 -8.00 -41.69 2.46
N SER A 49 -7.83 -40.91 3.52
CA SER A 49 -8.67 -40.95 4.71
C SER A 49 -8.98 -39.53 5.17
N GLN A 50 -10.16 -39.31 5.75
CA GLN A 50 -10.55 -38.02 6.33
C GLN A 50 -9.85 -37.76 7.69
N GLU A 51 -8.87 -38.60 8.07
CA GLU A 51 -8.12 -38.45 9.31
C GLU A 51 -6.96 -37.46 9.12
N GLU A 52 -6.93 -36.42 9.94
CA GLU A 52 -5.82 -35.46 10.03
C GLU A 52 -4.72 -36.03 10.92
N LEU A 53 -3.54 -36.26 10.38
CA LEU A 53 -2.36 -36.69 11.13
C LEU A 53 -1.62 -35.48 11.67
N LEU A 54 -1.34 -35.48 12.98
CA LEU A 54 -0.54 -34.47 13.66
C LEU A 54 0.96 -34.80 13.54
N HIS A 55 1.74 -33.86 13.05
CA HIS A 55 3.19 -33.98 12.93
C HIS A 55 3.90 -32.94 13.79
N SER A 56 4.91 -33.38 14.55
CA SER A 56 5.69 -32.47 15.42
C SER A 56 6.65 -31.54 14.66
N ARG A 57 7.04 -31.89 13.42
CA ARG A 57 7.93 -31.06 12.61
C ARG A 57 7.13 -29.89 12.00
N LEU A 58 7.49 -28.67 12.37
CA LEU A 58 6.83 -27.44 11.93
C LEU A 58 7.33 -26.91 10.59
N ASP A 59 8.49 -27.39 10.16
CA ASP A 59 9.12 -26.99 8.90
C ASP A 59 8.21 -27.29 7.70
N THR A 60 8.04 -26.30 6.85
CA THR A 60 7.25 -26.38 5.60
C THR A 60 8.12 -26.60 4.38
N LEU A 61 9.45 -26.76 4.55
CA LEU A 61 10.40 -26.96 3.47
C LEU A 61 10.10 -28.26 2.71
N VAL A 62 9.98 -28.16 1.40
CA VAL A 62 9.89 -29.29 0.46
C VAL A 62 11.32 -29.61 -0.01
N ILE A 63 11.87 -30.76 0.39
CA ILE A 63 13.21 -31.17 -0.01
C ILE A 63 13.20 -31.49 -1.51
N ASN A 64 13.75 -30.60 -2.33
CA ASN A 64 14.03 -30.87 -3.72
C ASN A 64 15.48 -31.38 -3.84
N SER A 65 15.65 -32.56 -4.40
CA SER A 65 16.92 -33.31 -4.46
C SER A 65 17.91 -32.79 -5.51
N THR A 66 17.67 -31.65 -6.13
CA THR A 66 18.59 -31.08 -7.12
C THR A 66 19.55 -30.10 -6.47
N ALA A 67 20.81 -30.40 -6.43
CA ALA A 67 21.87 -29.53 -5.95
C ALA A 67 21.84 -28.18 -6.71
N GLY A 68 21.55 -27.09 -5.98
CA GLY A 68 21.54 -25.72 -6.52
C GLY A 68 20.16 -25.09 -6.67
N ALA A 69 19.07 -25.79 -6.34
CA ALA A 69 17.73 -25.19 -6.30
C ALA A 69 17.53 -24.36 -5.01
N GLN A 70 16.82 -23.26 -5.12
CA GLN A 70 16.36 -22.47 -3.96
C GLN A 70 15.44 -23.31 -3.05
N PRO A 71 15.45 -23.11 -1.72
CA PRO A 71 14.55 -23.81 -0.82
C PRO A 71 13.09 -23.45 -1.16
N VAL A 72 12.29 -24.50 -1.40
CA VAL A 72 10.87 -24.38 -1.74
C VAL A 72 10.04 -24.77 -0.54
N HIS A 73 9.08 -23.95 -0.17
CA HIS A 73 8.13 -24.18 0.91
C HIS A 73 6.76 -24.59 0.40
N LEU A 74 5.96 -25.24 1.25
CA LEU A 74 4.58 -25.62 0.90
C LEU A 74 3.73 -24.38 0.60
N ALA A 75 2.96 -24.39 -0.47
CA ALA A 75 2.04 -23.32 -0.82
C ALA A 75 0.90 -23.17 0.20
N GLN A 76 0.43 -24.28 0.76
CA GLN A 76 -0.61 -24.30 1.79
C GLN A 76 -0.22 -25.24 2.91
N CYS A 77 -0.47 -24.85 4.15
CA CYS A 77 -0.23 -25.64 5.34
C CYS A 77 -1.20 -25.27 6.45
N SER A 78 -1.41 -26.19 7.38
CA SER A 78 -2.25 -25.95 8.55
C SER A 78 -1.51 -26.33 9.82
N PHE A 79 -1.68 -25.54 10.87
CA PHE A 79 -1.09 -25.77 12.18
C PHE A 79 -2.13 -25.76 13.28
N LEU A 80 -1.99 -26.69 14.23
CA LEU A 80 -2.74 -26.70 15.49
C LEU A 80 -1.89 -26.00 16.55
N VAL A 81 -2.47 -24.99 17.19
CA VAL A 81 -1.91 -24.26 18.33
C VAL A 81 -2.91 -24.37 19.48
N GLU A 82 -2.50 -24.98 20.58
CA GLU A 82 -3.33 -25.12 21.78
C GLU A 82 -2.86 -24.11 22.82
N ALA A 83 -3.64 -23.05 23.06
CA ALA A 83 -3.26 -21.99 24.01
C ALA A 83 -4.51 -21.45 24.70
N PHE A 84 -4.35 -21.00 25.94
CA PHE A 84 -5.40 -20.40 26.78
C PHE A 84 -6.70 -21.25 26.86
N GLY A 85 -6.52 -22.58 26.84
CA GLY A 85 -7.64 -23.53 26.88
C GLY A 85 -8.46 -23.62 25.58
N THR A 86 -7.95 -23.06 24.48
CA THR A 86 -8.57 -23.06 23.16
C THR A 86 -7.66 -23.70 22.12
N SER A 87 -8.22 -24.47 21.21
CA SER A 87 -7.49 -25.06 20.07
C SER A 87 -7.69 -24.21 18.82
N PHE A 88 -6.64 -23.63 18.32
CA PHE A 88 -6.64 -22.83 17.09
C PHE A 88 -6.08 -23.63 15.93
N ILE A 89 -6.85 -23.83 14.88
CA ILE A 89 -6.34 -24.40 13.62
C ILE A 89 -6.10 -23.24 12.67
N LEU A 90 -4.83 -23.01 12.36
CA LEU A 90 -4.36 -21.93 11.49
C LEU A 90 -4.20 -22.48 10.08
N ASP A 91 -5.10 -22.12 9.17
CA ASP A 91 -5.00 -22.43 7.75
C ASP A 91 -4.24 -21.32 7.05
N LEU A 92 -3.08 -21.66 6.51
CA LEU A 92 -2.09 -20.74 5.98
C LEU A 92 -1.83 -20.96 4.49
N GLU A 93 -1.65 -19.89 3.76
CA GLU A 93 -1.30 -19.83 2.35
C GLU A 93 -0.06 -18.98 2.16
N LEU A 94 0.91 -19.45 1.35
CA LEU A 94 2.17 -18.74 1.11
C LEU A 94 1.89 -17.35 0.51
N ASN A 95 2.55 -16.32 1.02
CA ASN A 95 2.39 -14.96 0.55
C ASN A 95 3.25 -14.69 -0.69
N HIS A 96 2.82 -15.16 -1.86
CA HIS A 96 3.54 -15.03 -3.13
C HIS A 96 3.87 -13.58 -3.53
N ASN A 97 3.22 -12.59 -2.91
CA ASN A 97 3.45 -11.17 -3.22
C ASN A 97 4.48 -10.49 -2.32
N LEU A 98 5.10 -11.20 -1.37
CA LEU A 98 6.00 -10.56 -0.39
C LEU A 98 7.36 -10.20 -0.99
N LEU A 99 7.95 -11.06 -1.82
CA LEU A 99 9.27 -10.86 -2.39
C LEU A 99 9.19 -10.66 -3.91
N SER A 100 9.90 -9.66 -4.44
CA SER A 100 10.03 -9.49 -5.89
C SER A 100 11.00 -10.53 -6.48
N THR A 101 10.95 -10.79 -7.79
CA THR A 101 11.88 -11.72 -8.46
C THR A 101 13.31 -11.27 -8.40
N ASP A 102 13.50 -9.96 -8.53
CA ASP A 102 14.82 -9.35 -8.49
C ASP A 102 15.20 -8.97 -7.06
N TYR A 103 14.55 -9.63 -6.06
CA TYR A 103 14.82 -9.38 -4.66
C TYR A 103 16.28 -9.66 -4.31
N VAL A 104 16.93 -8.69 -3.68
CA VAL A 104 18.34 -8.70 -3.35
C VAL A 104 18.55 -8.51 -1.85
N GLU A 105 19.39 -9.36 -1.28
CA GLU A 105 19.86 -9.21 0.10
C GLU A 105 21.32 -8.77 0.13
N ARG A 106 21.57 -7.71 0.88
CA ARG A 106 22.91 -7.15 1.07
C ARG A 106 23.31 -7.16 2.53
N HIS A 107 24.58 -7.40 2.80
CA HIS A 107 25.17 -7.16 4.11
C HIS A 107 26.62 -6.70 3.95
N TYR A 108 27.06 -5.89 4.88
CA TYR A 108 28.45 -5.46 4.96
C TYR A 108 29.19 -6.37 5.93
N GLY A 109 30.20 -7.09 5.45
CA GLY A 109 31.06 -7.93 6.29
C GLY A 109 31.88 -7.13 7.31
N GLU A 110 32.52 -7.82 8.25
CA GLU A 110 33.43 -7.20 9.23
C GLU A 110 34.59 -6.45 8.56
N ASP A 111 34.95 -6.83 7.35
CA ASP A 111 35.95 -6.19 6.49
C ASP A 111 35.40 -4.95 5.74
N GLY A 112 34.13 -4.59 5.95
CA GLY A 112 33.43 -3.50 5.25
C GLY A 112 33.09 -3.82 3.80
N GLN A 113 33.36 -5.05 3.32
CA GLN A 113 33.00 -5.43 1.96
C GLN A 113 31.49 -5.72 1.86
N LEU A 114 30.91 -5.27 0.75
CA LEU A 114 29.51 -5.53 0.42
C LEU A 114 29.38 -6.96 -0.14
N SER A 115 28.66 -7.81 0.58
CA SER A 115 28.19 -9.10 0.08
C SER A 115 26.75 -8.97 -0.39
N GLN A 116 26.46 -9.46 -1.59
CA GLN A 116 25.16 -9.41 -2.22
C GLN A 116 24.72 -10.79 -2.68
N ASN A 117 23.52 -11.18 -2.26
CA ASN A 117 22.88 -12.43 -2.67
C ASN A 117 21.58 -12.11 -3.40
N MET A 118 21.35 -12.75 -4.54
CA MET A 118 20.08 -12.70 -5.24
C MET A 118 19.13 -13.73 -4.62
N GLY A 119 17.88 -13.32 -4.41
CA GLY A 119 16.86 -14.16 -3.81
C GLY A 119 16.96 -14.26 -2.28
N GLY A 120 16.15 -15.11 -1.69
CA GLY A 120 16.07 -15.35 -0.25
C GLY A 120 15.06 -16.43 0.09
N GLU A 121 15.20 -17.05 1.27
CA GLU A 121 14.21 -18.01 1.76
C GLU A 121 12.85 -17.36 1.90
N HIS A 122 11.81 -18.03 1.37
CA HIS A 122 10.43 -17.54 1.37
C HIS A 122 9.49 -18.53 2.07
N CYS A 123 9.22 -18.28 3.35
CA CYS A 123 8.44 -19.11 4.27
C CYS A 123 7.42 -18.25 5.04
N PHE A 124 6.84 -17.24 4.38
CA PHE A 124 5.94 -16.25 4.97
C PHE A 124 4.53 -16.45 4.45
N TYR A 125 3.59 -16.57 5.36
CA TYR A 125 2.22 -17.00 5.10
C TYR A 125 1.21 -15.98 5.59
N HIS A 126 0.08 -15.89 4.88
CA HIS A 126 -1.16 -15.29 5.35
C HIS A 126 -2.21 -16.38 5.53
N GLY A 127 -3.16 -16.17 6.45
CA GLY A 127 -4.20 -17.16 6.69
C GLY A 127 -5.28 -16.69 7.64
N ARG A 128 -5.99 -17.68 8.16
CA ARG A 128 -7.08 -17.48 9.11
C ARG A 128 -7.20 -18.64 10.10
N VAL A 129 -7.90 -18.43 11.19
CA VAL A 129 -8.29 -19.49 12.09
C VAL A 129 -9.50 -20.23 11.52
N ARG A 130 -9.39 -21.56 11.37
CA ARG A 130 -10.45 -22.37 10.76
C ARG A 130 -11.76 -22.24 11.53
N GLY A 131 -12.85 -22.02 10.80
CA GLY A 131 -14.20 -21.91 11.37
C GLY A 131 -14.54 -20.57 12.02
N LEU A 132 -13.62 -19.63 12.13
CA LEU A 132 -13.86 -18.31 12.72
C LEU A 132 -13.88 -17.22 11.64
N PRO A 133 -15.06 -16.69 11.28
CA PRO A 133 -15.17 -15.57 10.35
C PRO A 133 -14.58 -14.30 11.00
N GLY A 134 -13.83 -13.53 10.22
CA GLY A 134 -13.16 -12.33 10.72
C GLY A 134 -11.79 -12.58 11.40
N SER A 135 -11.37 -13.86 11.53
CA SER A 135 -10.03 -14.23 11.95
C SER A 135 -8.99 -14.00 10.86
N TRP A 136 -7.73 -13.89 11.27
CA TRP A 136 -6.59 -13.71 10.35
C TRP A 136 -5.32 -14.29 10.98
N ALA A 137 -4.33 -14.55 10.16
CA ALA A 137 -2.99 -14.93 10.57
C ALA A 137 -1.95 -14.37 9.60
N ALA A 138 -0.79 -13.96 10.12
CA ALA A 138 0.39 -13.58 9.35
C ALA A 138 1.61 -14.16 10.07
N LEU A 139 2.15 -15.25 9.52
CA LEU A 139 3.15 -16.07 10.19
C LEU A 139 4.32 -16.41 9.27
N SER A 140 5.47 -16.65 9.87
CA SER A 140 6.65 -17.24 9.25
C SER A 140 6.88 -18.64 9.82
N THR A 141 7.35 -19.56 8.98
CA THR A 141 7.68 -20.95 9.34
C THR A 141 9.16 -21.27 9.18
N CYS A 142 10.02 -20.30 8.84
CA CYS A 142 11.45 -20.52 8.55
C CYS A 142 12.21 -21.16 9.72
N HIS A 143 11.96 -20.72 10.94
CA HIS A 143 12.59 -21.22 12.15
C HIS A 143 11.56 -21.33 13.28
N GLY A 144 10.60 -22.24 13.13
CA GLY A 144 9.41 -22.32 13.96
C GLY A 144 8.34 -21.32 13.56
N LEU A 145 7.21 -21.29 14.25
CA LEU A 145 6.13 -20.35 14.01
C LEU A 145 6.45 -19.00 14.64
N ARG A 146 6.48 -17.94 13.85
CA ARG A 146 6.70 -16.58 14.32
C ARG A 146 5.74 -15.61 13.64
N GLY A 147 5.08 -14.75 14.41
CA GLY A 147 4.19 -13.73 13.92
C GLY A 147 2.95 -13.58 14.77
N MET A 148 1.83 -13.27 14.16
CA MET A 148 0.57 -13.03 14.87
C MET A 148 -0.63 -13.67 14.19
N PHE A 149 -1.64 -14.00 14.99
CA PHE A 149 -2.97 -14.40 14.52
C PHE A 149 -4.06 -13.83 15.43
N SER A 150 -5.31 -13.84 14.97
CA SER A 150 -6.45 -13.37 15.73
C SER A 150 -7.65 -14.29 15.51
N ASP A 151 -8.41 -14.52 16.56
CA ASP A 151 -9.69 -15.25 16.52
C ASP A 151 -10.89 -14.35 16.19
N GLY A 152 -10.65 -13.05 16.00
CA GLY A 152 -11.66 -12.02 15.79
C GLY A 152 -11.96 -11.19 17.06
N ASN A 153 -11.71 -11.73 18.25
CA ASN A 153 -11.88 -11.05 19.53
C ASN A 153 -10.54 -10.58 20.10
N PHE A 154 -9.56 -11.50 20.12
CA PHE A 154 -8.22 -11.23 20.63
C PHE A 154 -7.16 -11.42 19.55
N SER A 155 -6.03 -10.75 19.72
CA SER A 155 -4.84 -10.94 18.93
C SER A 155 -3.79 -11.68 19.74
N TYR A 156 -3.13 -12.63 19.12
CA TYR A 156 -2.12 -13.49 19.73
C TYR A 156 -0.82 -13.38 18.97
N GLY A 157 0.29 -13.17 19.70
CA GLY A 157 1.63 -13.33 19.16
C GLY A 157 2.13 -14.74 19.42
N ILE A 158 2.91 -15.29 18.51
CA ILE A 158 3.59 -16.58 18.67
C ILE A 158 5.05 -16.44 18.27
N GLU A 159 5.96 -16.94 19.12
CA GLU A 159 7.39 -16.90 18.89
C GLU A 159 8.07 -18.18 19.42
N PRO A 160 9.10 -18.73 18.74
CA PRO A 160 9.83 -19.90 19.23
C PRO A 160 10.68 -19.55 20.44
N VAL A 161 10.75 -20.47 21.43
CA VAL A 161 11.57 -20.38 22.64
C VAL A 161 12.83 -21.22 22.47
N GLY A 162 14.01 -20.58 22.44
CA GLY A 162 15.29 -21.28 22.56
C GLY A 162 15.92 -21.76 21.27
N SER A 163 16.82 -22.73 21.38
CA SER A 163 17.61 -23.29 20.27
C SER A 163 16.81 -24.29 19.43
N GLU A 164 17.24 -24.50 18.20
CA GLU A 164 16.60 -25.16 17.07
C GLU A 164 16.00 -26.56 17.32
N ASP A 165 16.26 -27.21 18.48
CA ASP A 165 15.83 -28.57 18.75
C ASP A 165 14.56 -28.72 19.63
N GLN A 166 13.99 -27.64 20.12
CA GLN A 166 12.77 -27.69 20.93
C GLN A 166 11.64 -26.96 20.22
N ASN A 167 10.52 -27.67 19.92
CA ASN A 167 9.31 -27.11 19.29
C ASN A 167 8.50 -26.21 20.25
N ASP A 168 9.11 -25.76 21.35
CA ASP A 168 8.45 -24.92 22.33
C ASP A 168 8.30 -23.50 21.79
N HIS A 169 7.08 -22.98 21.85
CA HIS A 169 6.73 -21.61 21.47
C HIS A 169 6.04 -20.91 22.63
N ILE A 170 6.27 -19.61 22.75
CA ILE A 170 5.47 -18.76 23.63
C ILE A 170 4.33 -18.18 22.79
N VAL A 171 3.11 -18.38 23.25
CA VAL A 171 1.95 -17.64 22.78
C VAL A 171 1.57 -16.63 23.85
N TYR A 172 1.43 -15.38 23.44
CA TYR A 172 1.01 -14.29 24.30
C TYR A 172 -0.22 -13.59 23.75
N ARG A 173 -1.15 -13.23 24.63
CA ARG A 173 -2.39 -12.59 24.26
C ARG A 173 -2.28 -11.07 24.42
N MET A 174 -2.63 -10.32 23.41
CA MET A 174 -2.77 -8.87 23.45
C MET A 174 -4.22 -8.50 23.87
N PRO A 175 -4.46 -7.60 24.80
CA PRO A 175 -3.59 -6.58 25.40
C PRO A 175 -2.97 -6.98 26.78
N ASP A 176 -2.97 -8.25 27.15
CA ASP A 176 -2.62 -8.72 28.49
C ASP A 176 -1.10 -8.60 28.81
N ILE A 177 -0.29 -8.18 27.85
CA ILE A 177 1.15 -7.97 28.03
C ILE A 177 1.44 -6.48 28.21
N ASP A 178 2.21 -6.17 29.26
CA ASP A 178 2.95 -4.91 29.31
C ASP A 178 3.98 -4.90 28.19
N LEU A 179 3.69 -4.18 27.11
CA LEU A 179 4.56 -4.04 25.94
C LEU A 179 5.89 -3.35 26.25
N PHE A 180 6.05 -2.87 27.47
CA PHE A 180 7.25 -2.23 27.97
C PHE A 180 7.82 -3.02 29.16
N PRO A 181 9.09 -3.40 29.14
CA PRO A 181 9.73 -4.00 30.30
C PRO A 181 9.68 -3.04 31.50
N PRO A 182 9.57 -3.54 32.74
CA PRO A 182 9.52 -2.71 33.93
C PRO A 182 10.74 -1.81 34.04
N PRO A 183 10.62 -0.55 34.55
CA PRO A 183 11.75 0.36 34.69
C PRO A 183 12.84 -0.22 35.58
N CYS A 184 14.08 -0.02 35.20
CA CYS A 184 15.24 -0.46 35.98
C CYS A 184 15.20 0.09 37.41
N PRO A 185 15.46 -0.74 38.44
CA PRO A 185 15.61 -0.24 39.79
C PRO A 185 16.87 0.63 39.87
N GLY A 186 16.70 1.92 39.96
CA GLY A 186 17.81 2.87 40.16
C GLY A 186 17.74 4.18 39.34
N CYS A 187 16.79 4.32 38.43
CA CYS A 187 16.59 5.59 37.75
C CYS A 187 15.60 6.47 38.54
N SER A 188 16.12 7.44 39.28
CA SER A 188 15.29 8.47 39.91
C SER A 188 14.73 9.43 38.88
N VAL A 189 13.46 9.34 38.61
CA VAL A 189 12.74 10.31 37.80
C VAL A 189 12.27 11.45 38.70
N ASN A 190 12.82 12.64 38.53
CA ASN A 190 12.22 13.84 39.06
C ASN A 190 10.92 14.12 38.30
N SER A 191 9.81 13.59 38.82
CA SER A 191 8.48 13.89 38.33
C SER A 191 7.99 15.19 38.94
N THR A 192 8.01 16.28 38.20
CA THR A 192 7.09 17.40 38.43
C THR A 192 5.78 17.10 37.73
N GLU A 193 4.85 16.49 38.44
CA GLU A 193 3.47 16.33 37.98
C GLU A 193 2.78 17.70 37.88
N PRO A 194 2.06 18.02 36.80
CA PRO A 194 1.02 19.03 36.85
C PRO A 194 -0.24 18.39 37.47
N LYS A 195 -0.68 18.94 38.58
CA LYS A 195 -1.88 18.53 39.32
C LYS A 195 -3.10 18.48 38.41
N GLY A 196 -3.72 17.32 38.35
CA GLY A 196 -4.99 17.08 37.68
C GLY A 196 -6.12 17.89 38.32
N GLN A 197 -6.91 18.54 37.48
CA GLN A 197 -8.22 19.05 37.89
C GLN A 197 -9.24 17.91 37.77
N THR A 198 -9.76 17.54 38.92
CA THR A 198 -10.91 16.65 39.10
C THR A 198 -12.16 17.35 38.53
N TYR A 199 -12.75 16.80 37.50
CA TYR A 199 -14.11 17.16 37.09
C TYR A 199 -15.11 16.32 37.85
N VAL A 200 -15.92 17.01 38.61
CA VAL A 200 -17.08 16.47 39.33
C VAL A 200 -18.22 16.26 38.33
N HIS A 201 -18.73 15.03 38.24
CA HIS A 201 -20.01 14.75 37.61
C HIS A 201 -21.15 15.44 38.34
N SER A 202 -21.93 16.25 37.64
CA SER A 202 -23.29 16.59 38.05
C SER A 202 -24.28 15.93 37.09
N GLU A 203 -25.03 15.01 37.63
CA GLU A 203 -26.24 14.48 37.00
C GLU A 203 -27.28 15.59 36.91
N GLY A 204 -27.93 15.69 35.77
CA GLY A 204 -29.08 16.59 35.58
C GLY A 204 -29.93 15.97 34.47
N ASP A 205 -30.98 15.31 34.95
CA ASP A 205 -32.14 14.93 34.13
C ASP A 205 -32.76 16.15 33.45
N ASP A 206 -33.13 16.02 32.20
CA ASP A 206 -34.34 16.69 31.68
C ASP A 206 -34.90 16.00 30.43
N GLU A 207 -36.18 15.88 30.46
CA GLU A 207 -37.09 15.11 29.60
C GLU A 207 -37.29 15.71 28.20
N LEU A 208 -37.57 14.80 27.28
CA LEU A 208 -38.46 14.80 26.10
C LEU A 208 -39.20 16.10 25.75
N LYS A 209 -39.10 16.48 24.47
CA LYS A 209 -40.28 16.93 23.69
C LYS A 209 -40.09 16.68 22.20
N ASP A 210 -41.07 16.01 21.66
CA ASP A 210 -41.42 15.80 20.27
C ASP A 210 -41.68 17.13 19.51
N GLY A 211 -41.50 17.06 18.19
CA GLY A 211 -42.36 17.90 17.34
C GLY A 211 -41.71 18.43 16.05
N ASP A 212 -42.18 17.85 14.95
CA ASP A 212 -42.53 18.49 13.67
C ASP A 212 -41.46 18.92 12.64
N ASP A 213 -41.38 18.12 11.59
CA ASP A 213 -41.85 18.44 10.21
C ASP A 213 -41.40 19.80 9.60
N TRP A 214 -40.47 19.72 8.61
CA TRP A 214 -40.40 20.70 7.52
C TRP A 214 -40.01 20.09 6.19
N SER A 215 -40.92 20.27 5.27
CA SER A 215 -41.06 19.98 3.86
C SER A 215 -39.90 20.35 2.94
N GLU A 216 -39.92 19.59 1.82
CA GLU A 216 -39.29 19.82 0.52
C GLU A 216 -39.27 21.28 0.08
N GLU A 217 -38.15 21.66 -0.58
CA GLU A 217 -38.05 22.41 -1.86
C GLU A 217 -36.64 23.01 -1.97
N GLU A 218 -35.93 22.77 -3.01
CA GLU A 218 -35.73 23.36 -4.30
C GLU A 218 -34.57 22.73 -5.07
N LYS A 219 -34.81 22.26 -6.28
CA LYS A 219 -33.78 21.81 -7.24
C LYS A 219 -33.26 23.02 -8.03
N PRO A 220 -31.97 23.31 -8.06
CA PRO A 220 -31.40 24.17 -9.07
C PRO A 220 -31.19 23.43 -10.39
N VAL A 221 -31.67 24.00 -11.45
CA VAL A 221 -31.45 23.61 -12.85
C VAL A 221 -29.98 23.81 -13.20
N PHE A 222 -29.29 22.74 -13.52
CA PHE A 222 -27.90 22.77 -13.99
C PHE A 222 -27.79 22.38 -15.46
N THR A 223 -27.10 23.23 -16.20
CA THR A 223 -26.83 23.17 -17.64
C THR A 223 -25.94 21.96 -18.02
N GLU A 224 -26.14 21.44 -19.24
CA GLU A 224 -25.54 20.18 -19.77
C GLU A 224 -24.00 20.09 -19.78
N GLY A 225 -23.27 21.18 -19.66
CA GLY A 225 -21.80 21.19 -19.63
C GLY A 225 -21.17 20.52 -18.39
N LEU A 226 -21.88 20.49 -17.24
CA LEU A 226 -21.41 19.94 -15.98
C LEU A 226 -21.52 18.40 -15.89
N ARG A 227 -22.33 17.77 -16.77
CA ARG A 227 -22.50 16.31 -16.77
C ARG A 227 -21.27 15.55 -17.29
N ARG A 228 -20.49 16.13 -18.21
CA ARG A 228 -19.26 15.49 -18.73
C ARG A 228 -18.13 15.48 -17.69
N SER A 229 -17.92 16.58 -16.98
CA SER A 229 -16.90 16.68 -15.94
C SER A 229 -17.17 15.74 -14.74
N LYS A 230 -18.44 15.64 -14.29
CA LYS A 230 -18.82 14.69 -13.22
C LYS A 230 -18.67 13.21 -13.63
N ARG A 231 -18.81 12.88 -14.93
CA ARG A 231 -18.61 11.51 -15.42
C ARG A 231 -17.12 11.11 -15.46
N GLN A 232 -16.23 12.03 -15.81
CA GLN A 232 -14.79 11.80 -15.84
C GLN A 232 -14.20 11.60 -14.43
N VAL A 233 -14.59 12.47 -13.48
CA VAL A 233 -14.21 12.33 -12.07
C VAL A 233 -14.69 10.99 -11.45
N ARG A 234 -15.88 10.51 -11.84
CA ARG A 234 -16.39 9.22 -11.36
C ARG A 234 -15.65 8.01 -11.96
N ARG A 235 -15.08 8.10 -13.17
CA ARG A 235 -14.30 7.01 -13.77
C ARG A 235 -12.92 6.88 -13.11
N GLY A 236 -12.17 7.97 -12.99
CA GLY A 236 -10.90 7.98 -12.29
C GLY A 236 -11.01 7.53 -10.82
N GLN A 237 -12.14 7.87 -10.17
CA GLN A 237 -12.46 7.40 -8.82
C GLN A 237 -12.62 5.87 -8.74
N ARG A 238 -13.21 5.24 -9.75
CA ARG A 238 -13.37 3.78 -9.81
C ARG A 238 -12.03 3.07 -9.99
N THR A 239 -11.16 3.57 -10.84
CA THR A 239 -9.84 3.00 -11.05
C THR A 239 -9.02 3.00 -9.77
N VAL A 240 -8.97 4.11 -9.04
CA VAL A 240 -8.27 4.24 -7.76
C VAL A 240 -8.79 3.26 -6.71
N GLN A 241 -10.10 2.99 -6.66
CA GLN A 241 -10.69 2.09 -5.67
C GLN A 241 -10.56 0.61 -6.04
N THR A 242 -10.65 0.27 -7.31
CA THR A 242 -10.77 -1.12 -7.76
C THR A 242 -9.42 -1.77 -8.11
N GLU A 243 -8.47 -0.98 -8.58
CA GLU A 243 -7.15 -1.48 -8.94
C GLU A 243 -6.30 -1.75 -7.70
N THR A 244 -5.61 -2.90 -7.67
CA THR A 244 -4.67 -3.22 -6.59
C THR A 244 -3.41 -2.36 -6.74
N LYS A 245 -2.99 -1.71 -5.67
CA LYS A 245 -1.77 -0.90 -5.60
C LYS A 245 -0.64 -1.73 -5.01
N TYR A 246 0.59 -1.40 -5.37
CA TYR A 246 1.80 -2.08 -4.92
C TYR A 246 2.79 -1.06 -4.39
N ILE A 247 3.34 -1.30 -3.20
CA ILE A 247 4.44 -0.53 -2.62
C ILE A 247 5.70 -1.37 -2.76
N GLU A 248 6.61 -0.98 -3.64
CA GLU A 248 7.93 -1.57 -3.76
C GLU A 248 8.82 -1.02 -2.64
N LEU A 249 8.99 -1.85 -1.60
CA LEU A 249 9.68 -1.48 -0.36
C LEU A 249 11.10 -2.04 -0.31
N MET A 250 12.07 -1.21 0.08
CA MET A 250 13.38 -1.65 0.55
C MET A 250 13.47 -1.47 2.06
N VAL A 251 14.01 -2.44 2.76
CA VAL A 251 14.28 -2.37 4.21
C VAL A 251 15.77 -2.34 4.47
N VAL A 252 16.19 -1.44 5.34
CA VAL A 252 17.55 -1.37 5.86
C VAL A 252 17.52 -1.67 7.35
N ASN A 253 18.33 -2.65 7.79
CA ASN A 253 18.47 -3.02 9.20
C ASN A 253 19.75 -2.39 9.74
N ASP A 254 19.67 -1.65 10.84
CA ASP A 254 20.82 -1.02 11.46
C ASP A 254 21.74 -2.02 12.18
N HIS A 255 22.91 -1.56 12.60
CA HIS A 255 23.88 -2.41 13.28
C HIS A 255 23.37 -2.87 14.66
N GLU A 256 22.68 -2.02 15.38
CA GLU A 256 22.19 -2.35 16.72
C GLU A 256 21.07 -3.43 16.65
N LEU A 257 20.21 -3.37 15.64
CA LEU A 257 19.23 -4.44 15.37
C LEU A 257 19.92 -5.77 15.05
N PHE A 258 20.98 -5.74 14.25
CA PHE A 258 21.77 -6.93 13.95
C PHE A 258 22.42 -7.52 15.21
N VAL A 259 22.96 -6.66 16.11
CA VAL A 259 23.50 -7.07 17.40
C VAL A 259 22.40 -7.65 18.31
N GLN A 260 21.24 -6.99 18.40
CA GLN A 260 20.09 -7.45 19.19
C GLN A 260 19.61 -8.85 18.76
N LEU A 261 19.66 -9.12 17.47
CA LEU A 261 19.32 -10.42 16.89
C LEU A 261 20.52 -11.38 16.82
N ARG A 262 21.39 -11.31 17.86
CA ARG A 262 22.54 -12.21 18.11
C ARG A 262 23.58 -12.21 16.99
N ARG A 263 23.73 -11.13 16.26
CA ARG A 263 24.62 -10.99 15.10
C ARG A 263 24.38 -12.05 14.02
N SER A 264 23.15 -12.50 13.89
CA SER A 264 22.74 -13.46 12.88
C SER A 264 22.09 -12.77 11.69
N SER A 265 22.75 -12.78 10.56
CA SER A 265 22.20 -12.21 9.29
C SER A 265 20.87 -12.87 8.92
N THR A 266 20.77 -14.19 9.08
CA THR A 266 19.53 -14.93 8.78
C THR A 266 18.38 -14.52 9.71
N GLN A 267 18.62 -14.44 11.03
CA GLN A 267 17.58 -14.04 11.98
C GLN A 267 17.14 -12.59 11.74
N THR A 268 18.09 -11.67 11.45
CA THR A 268 17.77 -10.27 11.15
C THR A 268 16.89 -10.15 9.91
N LYS A 269 17.24 -10.83 8.83
CA LYS A 269 16.47 -10.83 7.58
C LYS A 269 15.08 -11.45 7.76
N ASN A 270 14.98 -12.57 8.43
CA ASN A 270 13.71 -13.26 8.65
C ASN A 270 12.79 -12.48 9.59
N PHE A 271 13.35 -11.81 10.60
CA PHE A 271 12.61 -10.89 11.45
C PHE A 271 12.03 -9.73 10.64
N ALA A 272 12.85 -9.04 9.84
CA ALA A 272 12.39 -7.92 9.02
C ALA A 272 11.32 -8.36 7.99
N LYS A 273 11.49 -9.51 7.34
CA LYS A 273 10.47 -10.08 6.44
C LYS A 273 9.16 -10.38 7.17
N ALA A 274 9.21 -10.92 8.40
CA ALA A 274 8.01 -11.19 9.20
C ALA A 274 7.23 -9.92 9.54
N VAL A 275 7.94 -8.82 9.88
CA VAL A 275 7.34 -7.50 10.10
C VAL A 275 6.63 -6.99 8.85
N VAL A 276 7.30 -7.06 7.70
CA VAL A 276 6.71 -6.63 6.42
C VAL A 276 5.53 -7.51 6.01
N ASN A 277 5.63 -8.84 6.20
CA ASN A 277 4.54 -9.77 5.92
C ASN A 277 3.25 -9.43 6.71
N MET A 278 3.40 -9.06 7.98
CA MET A 278 2.26 -8.65 8.79
C MET A 278 1.70 -7.29 8.34
N ALA A 279 2.55 -6.31 8.00
CA ALA A 279 2.10 -5.03 7.46
C ALA A 279 1.39 -5.20 6.11
N ASP A 280 1.88 -6.09 5.23
CA ASP A 280 1.23 -6.43 3.96
C ASP A 280 -0.17 -7.01 4.18
N ALA A 281 -0.36 -7.88 5.18
CA ALA A 281 -1.69 -8.40 5.52
C ALA A 281 -2.69 -7.29 5.87
N ILE A 282 -2.26 -6.27 6.64
CA ILE A 282 -3.08 -5.11 7.01
C ILE A 282 -3.44 -4.28 5.77
N TYR A 283 -2.46 -3.98 4.92
CA TYR A 283 -2.63 -3.18 3.71
C TYR A 283 -3.50 -3.89 2.66
N LYS A 284 -3.31 -5.19 2.48
CA LYS A 284 -4.12 -6.05 1.60
C LYS A 284 -5.59 -6.00 1.98
N GLU A 285 -5.89 -6.21 3.27
CA GLU A 285 -7.26 -6.31 3.77
C GLU A 285 -8.02 -4.98 3.67
N GLN A 286 -7.37 -3.85 4.00
CA GLN A 286 -8.06 -2.58 4.24
C GLN A 286 -7.92 -1.56 3.11
N LEU A 287 -6.82 -1.59 2.38
CA LEU A 287 -6.44 -0.56 1.41
C LEU A 287 -6.41 -1.08 -0.02
N ASN A 288 -6.65 -2.37 -0.24
CA ASN A 288 -6.40 -3.04 -1.53
C ASN A 288 -5.00 -2.66 -2.08
N THR A 289 -4.00 -2.73 -1.20
CA THR A 289 -2.62 -2.35 -1.46
C THR A 289 -1.70 -3.45 -0.96
N ARG A 290 -0.70 -3.83 -1.74
CA ARG A 290 0.29 -4.85 -1.40
C ARG A 290 1.63 -4.21 -1.08
N ILE A 291 2.38 -4.81 -0.17
CA ILE A 291 3.75 -4.40 0.13
C ILE A 291 4.68 -5.49 -0.39
N VAL A 292 5.56 -5.13 -1.32
CA VAL A 292 6.49 -6.06 -1.98
C VAL A 292 7.91 -5.66 -1.64
N LEU A 293 8.69 -6.56 -1.05
CA LEU A 293 10.11 -6.33 -0.78
C LEU A 293 10.91 -6.49 -2.07
N VAL A 294 11.62 -5.44 -2.45
CA VAL A 294 12.51 -5.42 -3.62
C VAL A 294 13.98 -5.57 -3.23
N ALA A 295 14.35 -5.12 -2.04
CA ALA A 295 15.69 -5.30 -1.50
C ALA A 295 15.71 -5.25 0.03
N MET A 296 16.74 -5.84 0.62
CA MET A 296 17.05 -5.71 2.04
C MET A 296 18.54 -5.52 2.24
N GLU A 297 18.90 -4.57 3.09
CA GLU A 297 20.28 -4.29 3.47
C GLU A 297 20.45 -4.42 4.98
N THR A 298 21.55 -5.02 5.43
CA THR A 298 21.89 -5.14 6.86
C THR A 298 23.27 -4.59 7.12
N TRP A 299 23.38 -3.65 8.06
CA TRP A 299 24.64 -3.05 8.48
C TRP A 299 25.27 -3.90 9.58
N SER A 300 26.04 -4.89 9.19
CA SER A 300 26.61 -5.89 10.13
C SER A 300 27.90 -5.43 10.81
N SER A 301 28.58 -4.38 10.32
CA SER A 301 29.80 -3.84 10.92
C SER A 301 29.58 -2.58 11.76
N GLU A 302 28.93 -1.57 11.18
CA GLU A 302 28.65 -0.27 11.80
C GLU A 302 27.49 0.41 11.10
N ASN A 303 26.85 1.37 11.76
CA ASN A 303 25.80 2.19 11.15
C ASN A 303 26.37 3.11 10.07
N ARG A 304 25.68 3.22 8.93
CA ARG A 304 26.06 4.09 7.79
C ARG A 304 25.52 5.51 7.92
N VAL A 305 24.60 5.73 8.83
CA VAL A 305 24.07 7.03 9.20
C VAL A 305 24.16 7.23 10.71
N SER A 306 24.20 8.48 11.13
CA SER A 306 24.17 8.80 12.55
C SER A 306 22.75 8.61 13.08
N VAL A 307 22.57 7.67 14.01
CA VAL A 307 21.32 7.48 14.75
C VAL A 307 21.43 8.26 16.04
N GLY A 308 20.66 9.35 16.16
CA GLY A 308 20.66 10.24 17.32
C GLY A 308 19.33 10.26 18.07
N ASP A 309 19.21 11.17 19.03
CA ASP A 309 18.00 11.33 19.84
C ASP A 309 16.83 12.01 19.10
N ASP A 310 17.11 12.60 17.93
CA ASP A 310 16.12 13.26 17.08
C ASP A 310 15.77 12.37 15.88
N ALA A 311 14.54 11.89 15.88
CA ALA A 311 14.01 11.03 14.82
C ALA A 311 14.00 11.71 13.45
N LEU A 312 13.66 12.99 13.38
CA LEU A 312 13.60 13.74 12.12
C LEU A 312 14.99 14.00 11.55
N LEU A 313 15.96 14.25 12.41
CA LEU A 313 17.35 14.39 11.99
C LEU A 313 17.91 13.08 11.44
N THR A 314 17.66 11.99 12.14
CA THR A 314 18.01 10.62 11.69
C THR A 314 17.35 10.28 10.37
N LEU A 315 16.05 10.58 10.20
CA LEU A 315 15.32 10.38 8.96
C LEU A 315 15.94 11.20 7.81
N ARG A 316 16.29 12.46 8.04
CA ARG A 316 16.93 13.32 7.03
C ARG A 316 18.26 12.74 6.57
N ASP A 317 19.09 12.31 7.51
CA ASP A 317 20.41 11.73 7.20
C ASP A 317 20.26 10.37 6.48
N PHE A 318 19.26 9.58 6.85
CA PHE A 318 18.92 8.34 6.16
C PHE A 318 18.44 8.59 4.71
N MET A 319 17.63 9.61 4.46
CA MET A 319 17.21 9.95 3.10
C MET A 319 18.36 10.49 2.24
N LYS A 320 19.36 11.15 2.85
CA LYS A 320 20.61 11.49 2.17
C LYS A 320 21.36 10.22 1.77
N TYR A 321 21.50 9.25 2.68
CA TYR A 321 22.09 7.94 2.40
C TYR A 321 21.37 7.24 1.25
N ARG A 322 20.01 7.23 1.27
CA ARG A 322 19.20 6.67 0.17
C ARG A 322 19.62 7.27 -1.17
N LYS A 323 19.67 8.59 -1.27
CA LYS A 323 20.00 9.32 -2.51
C LYS A 323 21.41 9.01 -3.02
N GLU A 324 22.38 8.86 -2.11
CA GLU A 324 23.79 8.71 -2.45
C GLU A 324 24.22 7.25 -2.67
N SER A 325 23.64 6.31 -1.93
CA SER A 325 24.14 4.94 -1.83
C SER A 325 23.19 3.87 -2.36
N ILE A 326 21.88 4.09 -2.32
CA ILE A 326 20.88 3.09 -2.75
C ILE A 326 20.58 3.29 -4.24
N LYS A 327 20.82 2.24 -5.02
CA LYS A 327 20.63 2.25 -6.48
C LYS A 327 19.38 1.51 -6.93
N GLU A 328 18.79 0.71 -6.06
CA GLU A 328 17.59 -0.06 -6.33
C GLU A 328 16.40 0.87 -6.58
N ARG A 329 15.64 0.54 -7.61
CA ARG A 329 14.34 1.19 -7.82
C ARG A 329 13.37 0.67 -6.77
N CYS A 330 12.89 1.57 -5.94
CA CYS A 330 11.90 1.29 -4.92
C CYS A 330 11.08 2.55 -4.62
N ASP A 331 9.84 2.36 -4.24
CA ASP A 331 8.90 3.45 -3.93
C ASP A 331 9.22 4.08 -2.58
N ALA A 332 9.60 3.24 -1.61
CA ALA A 332 9.99 3.66 -0.28
C ALA A 332 11.17 2.85 0.26
N VAL A 333 11.96 3.48 1.16
CA VAL A 333 13.03 2.83 1.94
C VAL A 333 12.81 3.08 3.41
N HIS A 334 12.76 2.02 4.22
CA HIS A 334 12.56 2.13 5.66
C HIS A 334 13.75 1.58 6.44
N LEU A 335 14.21 2.36 7.42
CA LEU A 335 15.27 1.97 8.35
C LEU A 335 14.64 1.34 9.59
N PHE A 336 14.98 0.09 9.86
CA PHE A 336 14.69 -0.61 11.10
C PHE A 336 15.87 -0.43 12.03
N LEU A 337 15.65 0.18 13.17
CA LEU A 337 16.73 0.56 14.09
C LEU A 337 16.41 0.21 15.55
N VAL A 338 17.43 0.07 16.34
CA VAL A 338 17.35 -0.02 17.80
C VAL A 338 17.97 1.23 18.38
N ALA A 339 17.19 2.03 19.10
CA ALA A 339 17.77 3.17 19.77
C ALA A 339 18.57 2.74 21.01
N TYR A 340 19.43 3.61 21.46
CA TYR A 340 20.40 3.32 22.48
C TYR A 340 19.77 2.78 23.80
N PRO A 341 20.38 1.76 24.44
CA PRO A 341 19.79 0.98 25.55
C PRO A 341 19.38 1.81 26.79
N CYS A 342 19.92 3.01 26.97
CA CYS A 342 19.58 3.87 28.13
C CYS A 342 18.26 4.61 27.99
N LEU A 343 17.71 4.76 26.77
CA LEU A 343 16.44 5.43 26.50
C LEU A 343 15.29 4.44 26.41
N HIS A 344 15.56 3.15 26.26
CA HIS A 344 14.58 2.06 26.20
C HIS A 344 13.66 1.96 27.41
N TYR A 345 14.13 2.41 28.58
CA TYR A 345 13.38 2.25 29.83
C TYR A 345 12.29 3.29 30.06
N SER A 346 12.24 4.31 29.23
CA SER A 346 11.16 5.31 29.29
C SER A 346 10.08 5.11 28.24
N GLY A 347 10.20 4.06 27.39
CA GLY A 347 9.29 3.86 26.25
C GLY A 347 9.40 4.97 25.20
N ARG A 348 10.51 5.70 25.19
CA ARG A 348 10.76 6.84 24.30
C ARG A 348 12.15 6.69 23.71
N THR A 349 12.21 6.26 22.49
CA THR A 349 13.46 6.10 21.75
C THR A 349 14.06 7.38 21.28
N PHE A 350 13.22 8.20 20.76
CA PHE A 350 13.55 9.56 20.43
C PHE A 350 12.93 10.43 21.53
N MET A 351 13.49 11.56 21.84
CA MET A 351 12.90 12.50 22.79
C MET A 351 11.46 12.92 22.43
N SER A 352 10.91 12.37 21.35
CA SER A 352 9.52 12.41 20.97
C SER A 352 8.77 11.16 21.43
N THR A 353 7.48 11.26 21.63
CA THR A 353 6.58 10.16 22.02
C THR A 353 6.35 9.15 20.90
N ARG A 354 7.25 9.07 19.90
CA ARG A 354 7.08 8.29 18.67
C ARG A 354 8.15 7.24 18.54
N SER A 355 7.75 6.06 18.08
CA SER A 355 8.63 4.96 17.67
C SER A 355 8.87 4.91 16.15
N GLU A 356 8.38 5.91 15.41
CA GLU A 356 8.55 6.03 13.97
C GLU A 356 8.60 7.49 13.53
N ALA A 357 9.19 7.74 12.36
CA ALA A 357 9.09 8.99 11.64
C ALA A 357 9.09 8.73 10.13
N ALA A 358 8.28 9.46 9.38
CA ALA A 358 8.20 9.35 7.93
C ALA A 358 7.69 10.66 7.32
N TYR A 359 8.03 10.90 6.06
CA TYR A 359 7.54 12.07 5.34
C TYR A 359 6.13 11.87 4.79
N ILE A 360 5.23 12.79 5.10
CA ILE A 360 3.84 12.74 4.66
C ILE A 360 3.75 12.94 3.14
N GLY A 361 3.05 12.00 2.47
CA GLY A 361 2.91 12.00 1.02
C GLY A 361 4.21 11.86 0.24
N GLY A 362 5.25 11.31 0.86
CA GLY A 362 6.59 11.19 0.28
C GLY A 362 6.79 10.00 -0.64
N ILE A 363 5.83 9.08 -0.74
CA ILE A 363 5.94 7.87 -1.61
C ILE A 363 6.32 8.24 -3.04
N CYS A 364 7.04 7.40 -3.75
CA CYS A 364 7.61 7.61 -5.09
C CYS A 364 8.74 8.65 -5.16
N SER A 365 9.03 9.39 -4.11
CA SER A 365 10.09 10.41 -4.10
C SER A 365 11.40 9.83 -3.58
N ILE A 366 12.50 10.01 -4.31
CA ILE A 366 13.84 9.58 -3.90
C ILE A 366 14.29 10.27 -2.61
N THR A 367 13.86 11.50 -2.38
CA THR A 367 14.28 12.32 -1.24
C THR A 367 13.33 12.26 -0.05
N ARG A 368 12.08 11.83 -0.24
CA ARG A 368 11.04 11.83 0.80
C ARG A 368 10.30 10.50 0.95
N GLY A 369 10.51 9.52 0.07
CA GLY A 369 9.86 8.21 0.11
C GLY A 369 10.53 7.29 1.11
N GLY A 370 10.44 7.57 2.39
CA GLY A 370 11.05 6.72 3.41
C GLY A 370 10.62 7.04 4.82
N GLY A 371 11.09 6.21 5.73
CA GLY A 371 10.79 6.31 7.15
C GLY A 371 11.79 5.57 8.00
N ILE A 372 11.68 5.76 9.30
CA ILE A 372 12.44 5.05 10.33
C ILE A 372 11.46 4.38 11.30
N ASN A 373 11.80 3.20 11.75
CA ASN A 373 10.96 2.37 12.62
C ASN A 373 11.80 1.75 13.71
N GLU A 374 11.38 1.96 14.94
CA GLU A 374 12.08 1.41 16.09
C GLU A 374 11.75 -0.06 16.29
N PHE A 375 12.77 -0.81 16.74
CA PHE A 375 12.69 -2.23 17.06
C PHE A 375 11.70 -2.50 18.20
N GLY A 376 10.89 -3.52 18.00
CA GLY A 376 9.99 -4.11 18.97
C GLY A 376 9.78 -5.58 18.61
N SER A 377 8.83 -6.27 19.25
CA SER A 377 8.36 -7.55 18.73
C SER A 377 7.68 -7.36 17.37
N VAL A 378 7.50 -8.45 16.61
CA VAL A 378 7.00 -8.40 15.22
C VAL A 378 5.69 -7.62 15.09
N GLY A 379 4.76 -7.82 16.03
CA GLY A 379 3.45 -7.14 16.01
C GLY A 379 3.53 -5.63 16.13
N PRO A 380 4.05 -5.09 17.24
CA PRO A 380 4.24 -3.65 17.43
C PRO A 380 5.02 -3.01 16.28
N MET A 381 6.11 -3.64 15.84
CA MET A 381 6.93 -3.11 14.76
C MET A 381 6.20 -3.10 13.41
N ALA A 382 5.33 -4.07 13.14
CA ALA A 382 4.48 -4.06 11.95
C ALA A 382 3.44 -2.93 11.98
N ILE A 383 2.95 -2.57 13.17
CA ILE A 383 2.05 -1.42 13.32
C ILE A 383 2.80 -0.10 13.09
N THR A 384 3.99 0.09 13.68
CA THR A 384 4.79 1.30 13.43
C THR A 384 5.21 1.42 11.96
N LEU A 385 5.54 0.30 11.29
CA LEU A 385 5.76 0.28 9.85
C LEU A 385 4.49 0.67 9.08
N SER A 386 3.33 0.17 9.50
CA SER A 386 2.05 0.53 8.88
C SER A 386 1.71 2.00 9.06
N GLN A 387 2.07 2.61 10.20
CA GLN A 387 1.93 4.05 10.44
C GLN A 387 2.85 4.87 9.53
N SER A 388 4.14 4.55 9.49
CA SER A 388 5.11 5.29 8.70
C SER A 388 4.87 5.17 7.20
N LEU A 389 4.49 3.99 6.69
CA LEU A 389 4.02 3.83 5.30
C LEU A 389 2.69 4.56 5.07
N GLY A 390 1.79 4.58 6.06
CA GLY A 390 0.55 5.36 6.02
C GLY A 390 0.83 6.85 5.80
N GLN A 391 1.79 7.41 6.53
CA GLN A 391 2.25 8.79 6.29
C GLN A 391 2.82 8.95 4.88
N ASN A 392 3.69 8.05 4.42
CA ASN A 392 4.24 8.13 3.07
C ASN A 392 3.17 8.16 1.96
N ILE A 393 2.04 7.46 2.15
CA ILE A 393 0.90 7.47 1.21
C ILE A 393 -0.14 8.56 1.50
N GLY A 394 0.21 9.56 2.32
CA GLY A 394 -0.58 10.77 2.52
C GLY A 394 -1.61 10.72 3.65
N MET A 395 -1.59 9.71 4.51
CA MET A 395 -2.42 9.68 5.72
C MET A 395 -1.81 10.58 6.80
N LEU A 396 -2.67 11.27 7.53
CA LEU A 396 -2.30 12.10 8.67
C LEU A 396 -2.48 11.32 9.99
N ARG A 397 -1.68 11.65 10.99
CA ARG A 397 -1.94 11.18 12.36
C ARG A 397 -3.19 11.85 12.92
N ASN A 398 -3.89 11.17 13.81
CA ASN A 398 -5.16 11.69 14.34
C ASN A 398 -5.00 13.05 15.05
N LYS A 399 -3.89 13.28 15.75
CA LYS A 399 -3.60 14.56 16.41
C LYS A 399 -3.40 15.74 15.45
N GLU A 400 -3.02 15.46 14.21
CA GLU A 400 -2.85 16.48 13.16
C GLU A 400 -4.18 16.95 12.55
N ARG A 401 -5.30 16.31 12.92
CA ARG A 401 -6.64 16.66 12.42
C ARG A 401 -7.42 17.51 13.41
N LEU A 402 -7.92 18.64 12.96
CA LEU A 402 -8.82 19.50 13.75
C LEU A 402 -10.18 18.87 14.04
N ALA A 403 -10.69 18.07 13.13
CA ALA A 403 -12.02 17.47 13.18
C ALA A 403 -11.97 16.00 13.64
N ALA A 404 -11.19 15.69 14.67
CA ALA A 404 -11.06 14.32 15.19
C ALA A 404 -12.41 13.68 15.61
N GLY A 405 -13.45 14.49 15.86
CA GLY A 405 -14.77 14.00 16.26
C GLY A 405 -15.46 13.08 15.26
N ASP A 406 -15.24 13.31 13.96
CA ASP A 406 -15.87 12.53 12.88
C ASP A 406 -15.06 11.29 12.47
N CYS A 407 -13.84 11.15 12.96
CA CYS A 407 -12.90 10.09 12.60
C CYS A 407 -12.79 9.02 13.68
N ARG A 408 -13.91 8.63 14.28
CA ARG A 408 -13.93 7.60 15.34
C ARG A 408 -13.42 6.27 14.81
N CYS A 409 -12.56 5.63 15.60
CA CYS A 409 -12.11 4.27 15.33
C CYS A 409 -13.26 3.28 15.46
N PRO A 410 -13.31 2.25 14.59
CA PRO A 410 -14.31 1.17 14.71
C PRO A 410 -14.29 0.50 16.08
N ASP A 411 -13.11 0.38 16.68
CA ASP A 411 -12.92 -0.11 18.03
C ASP A 411 -12.32 1.01 18.91
N PRO A 412 -13.11 1.58 19.84
CA PRO A 412 -12.64 2.65 20.71
C PRO A 412 -11.56 2.20 21.71
N TRP A 413 -11.47 0.89 22.01
CA TRP A 413 -10.51 0.34 22.98
C TRP A 413 -9.15 0.09 22.33
N LEU A 414 -9.12 -0.45 21.12
CA LEU A 414 -7.88 -0.72 20.40
C LEU A 414 -7.34 0.51 19.66
N GLY A 415 -8.19 1.51 19.39
CA GLY A 415 -7.83 2.67 18.59
C GLY A 415 -7.64 2.38 17.10
N CYS A 416 -7.00 3.30 16.40
CA CYS A 416 -6.67 3.18 14.98
C CYS A 416 -5.16 3.27 14.74
N ILE A 417 -4.70 2.67 13.61
CA ILE A 417 -3.27 2.60 13.27
C ILE A 417 -2.61 3.98 13.23
N MET A 418 -3.30 5.03 12.74
CA MET A 418 -2.73 6.39 12.65
C MET A 418 -2.90 7.21 13.93
N GLU A 419 -3.24 6.58 15.06
CA GLU A 419 -3.21 7.21 16.37
C GLU A 419 -1.86 7.02 17.06
N ASP A 420 -1.57 7.83 18.07
CA ASP A 420 -0.44 7.54 18.94
C ASP A 420 -0.74 6.21 19.65
N THR A 421 0.11 5.21 19.41
CA THR A 421 -0.06 3.88 19.97
C THR A 421 0.09 3.93 21.48
N GLY A 422 -1.01 3.65 22.19
CA GLY A 422 -1.02 3.41 23.61
C GLY A 422 -0.63 1.98 23.95
N TYR A 423 -1.19 1.44 25.03
CA TYR A 423 -0.95 0.08 25.50
C TYR A 423 -1.51 -1.02 24.59
N TYR A 424 -2.30 -0.67 23.55
CA TYR A 424 -2.99 -1.59 22.68
C TYR A 424 -2.45 -1.51 21.25
N LEU A 425 -2.46 -2.62 20.53
CA LEU A 425 -2.05 -2.66 19.12
C LEU A 425 -3.27 -2.47 18.21
N PRO A 426 -3.47 -1.28 17.66
CA PRO A 426 -4.53 -1.02 16.70
C PRO A 426 -4.23 -1.77 15.39
N ARG A 427 -5.29 -2.28 14.75
CA ARG A 427 -5.14 -3.03 13.51
C ARG A 427 -5.89 -2.46 12.34
N LYS A 428 -6.71 -1.46 12.58
CA LYS A 428 -7.55 -0.86 11.55
C LYS A 428 -7.18 0.59 11.32
N PHE A 429 -7.19 0.98 10.07
CA PHE A 429 -7.18 2.38 9.70
C PHE A 429 -8.56 2.98 9.96
N SER A 430 -8.61 4.22 10.40
CA SER A 430 -9.87 4.96 10.47
C SER A 430 -10.40 5.23 9.07
N ARG A 431 -11.70 5.46 8.95
CA ARG A 431 -12.32 5.85 7.68
C ARG A 431 -11.66 7.12 7.11
N CYS A 432 -11.34 8.08 7.96
CA CYS A 432 -10.64 9.31 7.54
C CYS A 432 -9.27 9.02 6.92
N SER A 433 -8.48 8.11 7.52
CA SER A 433 -7.18 7.72 6.96
C SER A 433 -7.33 7.08 5.58
N ILE A 434 -8.32 6.21 5.41
CA ILE A 434 -8.62 5.59 4.11
C ILE A 434 -9.06 6.66 3.08
N ASP A 435 -9.91 7.60 3.48
CA ASP A 435 -10.37 8.69 2.62
C ASP A 435 -9.22 9.65 2.24
N GLU A 436 -8.27 9.89 3.14
CA GLU A 436 -7.05 10.67 2.87
C GLU A 436 -6.17 9.97 1.84
N TYR A 437 -5.95 8.67 1.99
CA TYR A 437 -5.20 7.88 1.01
C TYR A 437 -5.87 7.91 -0.38
N LEU A 438 -7.18 7.68 -0.46
CA LEU A 438 -7.91 7.75 -1.71
C LEU A 438 -7.83 9.15 -2.34
N ARG A 439 -7.93 10.19 -1.53
CA ARG A 439 -7.78 11.59 -1.99
C ARG A 439 -6.37 11.87 -2.48
N PHE A 440 -5.36 11.38 -1.77
CA PHE A 440 -3.96 11.49 -2.18
C PHE A 440 -3.73 10.87 -3.57
N LEU A 441 -4.25 9.65 -3.81
CA LEU A 441 -4.18 9.00 -5.12
C LEU A 441 -4.94 9.79 -6.21
N GLN A 442 -6.13 10.29 -5.91
CA GLN A 442 -6.92 11.11 -6.84
C GLN A 442 -6.24 12.43 -7.21
N GLN A 443 -5.42 12.97 -6.33
CA GLN A 443 -4.62 14.16 -6.58
C GLN A 443 -3.33 13.88 -7.36
N GLY A 444 -3.10 12.62 -7.78
CA GLY A 444 -1.91 12.19 -8.51
C GLY A 444 -0.71 11.87 -7.63
N GLY A 445 -0.90 11.80 -6.31
CA GLY A 445 0.10 11.23 -5.43
C GLY A 445 0.18 9.71 -5.62
N GLY A 446 1.34 9.11 -5.38
CA GLY A 446 1.50 7.66 -5.43
C GLY A 446 1.32 7.05 -6.83
N SER A 447 1.70 7.77 -7.89
CA SER A 447 1.65 7.27 -9.27
C SER A 447 2.43 5.97 -9.46
N CYS A 448 3.54 5.77 -8.74
CA CYS A 448 4.34 4.55 -8.77
C CYS A 448 3.58 3.31 -8.23
N LEU A 449 2.58 3.49 -7.39
CA LEU A 449 1.84 2.40 -6.74
C LEU A 449 0.95 1.60 -7.70
N PHE A 450 0.66 2.13 -8.88
CA PHE A 450 -0.15 1.45 -9.89
C PHE A 450 0.68 0.49 -10.78
N ASN A 451 1.98 0.42 -10.56
CA ASN A 451 2.87 -0.46 -11.30
C ASN A 451 2.91 -1.83 -10.63
N LYS A 452 2.36 -2.85 -11.30
CA LYS A 452 2.45 -4.23 -10.81
C LYS A 452 3.89 -4.72 -10.98
N PRO A 453 4.54 -5.27 -9.94
CA PRO A 453 5.86 -5.90 -10.06
C PRO A 453 5.84 -7.00 -11.15
N THR A 454 6.90 -7.07 -11.95
CA THR A 454 6.91 -7.93 -13.15
C THR A 454 7.03 -9.42 -12.86
N LYS A 455 7.54 -9.79 -11.66
CA LYS A 455 7.72 -11.18 -11.24
C LYS A 455 7.80 -11.31 -9.73
N LEU A 456 7.54 -12.49 -9.22
CA LEU A 456 7.68 -12.88 -7.83
C LEU A 456 8.76 -13.95 -7.66
N LEU A 457 9.37 -14.01 -6.49
CA LEU A 457 10.42 -14.97 -6.17
C LEU A 457 9.80 -16.27 -5.64
N ASP A 458 9.21 -17.07 -6.54
CA ASP A 458 8.64 -18.38 -6.18
C ASP A 458 8.82 -19.40 -7.29
N THR A 459 8.64 -20.68 -6.95
CA THR A 459 8.46 -21.71 -7.96
C THR A 459 7.19 -21.44 -8.74
N PRO A 460 7.19 -21.67 -10.07
CA PRO A 460 5.98 -21.55 -10.87
C PRO A 460 4.85 -22.39 -10.28
N GLU A 461 3.76 -21.73 -9.92
CA GLU A 461 2.60 -22.37 -9.34
C GLU A 461 1.31 -21.82 -9.94
N CYS A 462 0.59 -22.72 -10.61
CA CYS A 462 -0.64 -22.39 -11.29
C CYS A 462 -1.73 -21.94 -10.30
N GLY A 463 -2.27 -20.72 -10.50
CA GLY A 463 -3.31 -20.13 -9.67
C GLY A 463 -2.85 -19.01 -8.74
N ASN A 464 -1.62 -18.53 -8.89
CA ASN A 464 -1.07 -17.43 -8.11
C ASN A 464 -1.34 -16.03 -8.72
N GLY A 465 -1.90 -15.97 -9.93
CA GLY A 465 -2.23 -14.71 -10.62
C GLY A 465 -1.09 -14.09 -11.44
N TYR A 466 0.01 -14.84 -11.62
CA TYR A 466 1.16 -14.43 -12.43
C TYR A 466 1.46 -15.50 -13.47
N VAL A 467 1.65 -15.09 -14.72
CA VAL A 467 2.05 -16.01 -15.78
C VAL A 467 3.55 -16.29 -15.67
N GLU A 468 3.91 -17.50 -15.34
CA GLU A 468 5.26 -17.93 -15.06
C GLU A 468 5.82 -18.87 -16.13
N LEU A 469 7.09 -19.27 -15.97
CA LEU A 469 7.73 -20.15 -16.94
C LEU A 469 7.03 -21.51 -17.01
N GLY A 470 6.47 -21.83 -18.18
CA GLY A 470 5.71 -23.07 -18.43
C GLY A 470 4.20 -22.88 -18.39
N GLU A 471 3.73 -21.67 -18.14
CA GLU A 471 2.32 -21.28 -18.15
C GLU A 471 2.00 -20.41 -19.37
N GLU A 472 0.81 -20.59 -19.94
CA GLU A 472 0.29 -19.72 -21.00
C GLU A 472 -0.62 -18.62 -20.43
N CYS A 473 -1.18 -18.86 -19.23
CA CYS A 473 -2.05 -17.93 -18.53
C CYS A 473 -2.10 -18.27 -17.04
N ASP A 474 -2.35 -17.27 -16.21
CA ASP A 474 -2.76 -17.46 -14.82
C ASP A 474 -3.79 -16.40 -14.43
N CYS A 475 -5.00 -16.83 -14.12
CA CYS A 475 -6.11 -15.95 -13.72
C CYS A 475 -6.28 -15.84 -12.20
N GLY A 476 -5.33 -16.35 -11.43
CA GLY A 476 -5.35 -16.36 -9.98
C GLY A 476 -6.10 -17.55 -9.38
N SER A 477 -6.48 -17.42 -8.12
CA SER A 477 -7.25 -18.43 -7.39
C SER A 477 -8.54 -18.81 -8.12
N LEU A 478 -9.11 -19.97 -7.83
CA LEU A 478 -10.37 -20.42 -8.44
C LEU A 478 -11.51 -19.39 -8.35
N VAL A 479 -11.53 -18.59 -7.28
CA VAL A 479 -12.54 -17.55 -7.07
C VAL A 479 -12.27 -16.33 -7.97
N GLU A 480 -11.03 -15.92 -8.10
CA GLU A 480 -10.61 -14.81 -8.96
C GLU A 480 -10.76 -15.18 -10.42
N CYS A 481 -10.33 -16.37 -10.77
CA CYS A 481 -10.47 -16.91 -12.11
C CYS A 481 -11.94 -17.01 -12.56
N ALA A 482 -12.84 -17.44 -11.67
CA ALA A 482 -14.28 -17.48 -11.94
C ALA A 482 -14.88 -16.10 -12.23
N ARG A 483 -14.29 -15.03 -11.69
CA ARG A 483 -14.75 -13.63 -11.91
C ARG A 483 -14.23 -13.01 -13.19
N SER A 484 -13.00 -13.32 -13.58
CA SER A 484 -12.29 -12.58 -14.62
C SER A 484 -11.83 -13.42 -15.82
N GLY A 485 -11.55 -14.71 -15.66
CA GLY A 485 -10.86 -15.47 -16.68
C GLY A 485 -11.20 -16.94 -16.86
N ALA A 486 -12.20 -17.46 -16.13
CA ALA A 486 -12.52 -18.92 -16.12
C ALA A 486 -12.78 -19.54 -17.50
N ASN A 487 -13.21 -18.74 -18.47
CA ASN A 487 -13.47 -19.23 -19.83
C ASN A 487 -12.23 -19.18 -20.71
N CYS A 488 -11.22 -18.40 -20.33
CA CYS A 488 -10.03 -18.15 -21.13
C CYS A 488 -8.82 -18.95 -20.69
N CYS A 489 -8.76 -19.35 -19.41
CA CYS A 489 -7.64 -20.08 -18.81
C CYS A 489 -8.12 -21.29 -18.05
N LYS A 490 -7.50 -22.45 -18.25
CA LYS A 490 -7.75 -23.68 -17.50
C LYS A 490 -6.44 -24.38 -17.18
N LYS A 491 -6.16 -24.58 -15.88
CA LYS A 491 -4.91 -25.22 -15.44
C LYS A 491 -3.69 -24.54 -16.06
N CYS A 492 -3.69 -23.22 -16.05
CA CYS A 492 -2.64 -22.37 -16.59
C CYS A 492 -2.30 -22.57 -18.07
N THR A 493 -3.26 -23.09 -18.82
CA THR A 493 -3.20 -23.21 -20.29
C THR A 493 -4.37 -22.42 -20.89
N LEU A 494 -4.10 -21.63 -21.93
CA LEU A 494 -5.14 -20.89 -22.64
C LEU A 494 -6.14 -21.87 -23.30
N THR A 495 -7.42 -21.54 -23.19
CA THR A 495 -8.46 -22.30 -23.88
C THR A 495 -8.41 -22.05 -25.38
N HIS A 496 -9.04 -22.94 -26.18
CA HIS A 496 -9.03 -22.83 -27.62
C HIS A 496 -9.50 -21.44 -28.11
N ASN A 497 -8.71 -20.79 -28.94
CA ASN A 497 -8.89 -19.43 -29.48
C ASN A 497 -8.73 -18.29 -28.45
N ALA A 498 -8.30 -18.55 -27.20
CA ALA A 498 -7.94 -17.51 -26.27
C ALA A 498 -6.52 -16.99 -26.54
N MET A 499 -6.34 -15.67 -26.44
CA MET A 499 -5.05 -14.98 -26.56
C MET A 499 -4.57 -14.45 -25.21
N CYS A 500 -5.49 -14.30 -24.27
CA CYS A 500 -5.23 -13.81 -22.90
C CYS A 500 -6.32 -14.31 -21.95
N SER A 501 -6.08 -14.22 -20.65
CA SER A 501 -7.05 -14.61 -19.63
C SER A 501 -7.40 -13.50 -18.64
N ASN A 502 -6.46 -12.59 -18.37
CA ASN A 502 -6.58 -11.54 -17.39
C ASN A 502 -5.83 -10.29 -17.86
N GLY A 503 -5.98 -9.21 -17.11
CA GLY A 503 -5.38 -7.91 -17.41
C GLY A 503 -6.41 -6.91 -17.94
N LEU A 504 -6.10 -5.61 -17.81
CA LEU A 504 -7.00 -4.54 -18.21
C LEU A 504 -7.14 -4.42 -19.74
N CYS A 505 -6.21 -5.00 -20.49
CA CYS A 505 -6.21 -5.05 -21.95
C CYS A 505 -6.60 -6.43 -22.50
N CYS A 506 -7.31 -7.23 -21.69
CA CYS A 506 -7.88 -8.51 -22.11
C CYS A 506 -9.41 -8.47 -21.94
N ARG A 507 -10.13 -8.69 -23.03
CA ARG A 507 -11.59 -8.81 -23.03
C ARG A 507 -12.03 -9.99 -23.88
N ASP A 508 -12.92 -10.80 -23.37
CA ASP A 508 -13.48 -11.96 -24.07
C ASP A 508 -12.39 -12.89 -24.64
N CYS A 509 -11.34 -13.14 -23.83
CA CYS A 509 -10.17 -13.95 -24.17
C CYS A 509 -9.31 -13.41 -25.33
N LYS A 510 -9.42 -12.15 -25.69
CA LYS A 510 -8.65 -11.47 -26.74
C LYS A 510 -8.04 -10.18 -26.24
N TYR A 511 -6.92 -9.77 -26.84
CA TYR A 511 -6.35 -8.47 -26.57
C TYR A 511 -7.29 -7.36 -27.02
N GLU A 512 -7.44 -6.33 -26.19
CA GLU A 512 -8.09 -5.09 -26.60
C GLU A 512 -7.28 -4.40 -27.70
N LEU A 513 -7.97 -3.72 -28.58
CA LEU A 513 -7.34 -3.00 -29.68
C LEU A 513 -6.40 -1.90 -29.15
N ARG A 514 -5.35 -1.63 -29.89
CA ARG A 514 -4.47 -0.48 -29.64
C ARG A 514 -5.30 0.81 -29.53
N GLY A 515 -4.96 1.64 -28.52
CA GLY A 515 -5.64 2.90 -28.29
C GLY A 515 -6.88 2.82 -27.39
N VAL A 516 -7.34 1.63 -27.00
CA VAL A 516 -8.41 1.47 -26.02
C VAL A 516 -7.84 1.85 -24.64
N THR A 517 -8.50 2.80 -23.96
CA THR A 517 -8.07 3.26 -22.64
C THR A 517 -8.25 2.16 -21.60
N CYS A 518 -7.15 1.71 -20.99
CA CYS A 518 -7.13 0.73 -19.92
C CYS A 518 -7.09 1.39 -18.52
N ARG A 519 -6.53 2.58 -18.42
CA ARG A 519 -6.55 3.40 -17.20
C ARG A 519 -6.82 4.85 -17.54
N ASP A 520 -7.87 5.43 -16.92
CA ASP A 520 -8.20 6.83 -17.10
C ASP A 520 -7.29 7.72 -16.25
N ALA A 521 -6.91 8.89 -16.77
CA ALA A 521 -6.18 9.91 -15.99
C ALA A 521 -7.00 10.32 -14.76
N VAL A 522 -6.35 10.37 -13.60
CA VAL A 522 -6.99 10.72 -12.31
C VAL A 522 -7.09 12.24 -12.11
N ASN A 523 -6.20 13.01 -12.74
CA ASN A 523 -6.20 14.49 -12.72
C ASN A 523 -5.56 15.06 -13.99
N ASP A 524 -5.49 16.40 -14.10
CA ASP A 524 -4.94 17.09 -15.28
C ASP A 524 -3.45 16.81 -15.53
N CYS A 525 -2.69 16.38 -14.52
CA CYS A 525 -1.26 16.09 -14.62
C CYS A 525 -0.96 14.62 -14.87
N ASP A 526 -1.98 13.79 -14.85
CA ASP A 526 -1.87 12.38 -15.17
C ASP A 526 -2.02 12.14 -16.68
N ILE A 527 -1.58 11.00 -17.16
CA ILE A 527 -1.72 10.57 -18.56
C ILE A 527 -2.56 9.29 -18.54
N SER A 528 -3.59 9.25 -19.40
CA SER A 528 -4.36 8.01 -19.56
C SER A 528 -3.54 6.97 -20.30
N GLU A 529 -3.46 5.75 -19.79
CA GLU A 529 -2.82 4.63 -20.45
C GLU A 529 -3.79 3.93 -21.39
N THR A 530 -3.23 3.52 -22.54
CA THR A 530 -3.98 2.80 -23.57
C THR A 530 -3.34 1.46 -23.89
N CYS A 531 -4.16 0.47 -24.22
CA CYS A 531 -3.72 -0.84 -24.63
C CYS A 531 -2.88 -0.78 -25.91
N MET A 532 -1.86 -1.63 -26.01
CA MET A 532 -0.95 -1.68 -27.14
C MET A 532 -1.43 -2.62 -28.27
N GLY A 533 -2.41 -3.49 -27.98
CA GLY A 533 -3.00 -4.41 -28.95
C GLY A 533 -2.34 -5.79 -28.97
N ASP A 534 -1.22 -5.97 -28.32
CA ASP A 534 -0.38 -7.18 -28.33
C ASP A 534 -0.13 -7.77 -26.93
N THR A 535 -0.62 -7.13 -25.90
CA THR A 535 -0.47 -7.54 -24.50
C THR A 535 -1.78 -7.39 -23.72
N SER A 536 -1.96 -8.26 -22.74
CA SER A 536 -3.10 -8.21 -21.81
C SER A 536 -2.94 -7.16 -20.71
N GLN A 537 -1.71 -6.70 -20.48
CA GLN A 537 -1.40 -5.77 -19.38
C GLN A 537 -1.52 -4.32 -19.86
N CYS A 538 -2.05 -3.47 -19.01
CA CYS A 538 -1.99 -2.03 -19.20
C CYS A 538 -0.55 -1.54 -19.01
N PRO A 539 -0.06 -0.59 -19.80
CA PRO A 539 1.25 0.02 -19.60
C PRO A 539 1.42 0.59 -18.19
N HIS A 540 2.68 0.77 -17.78
CA HIS A 540 3.00 1.41 -16.51
C HIS A 540 2.41 2.82 -16.44
N ASN A 541 1.93 3.17 -15.25
CA ASN A 541 1.38 4.49 -14.99
C ASN A 541 2.46 5.56 -15.11
N VAL A 542 2.22 6.55 -15.95
CA VAL A 542 3.10 7.70 -16.14
C VAL A 542 2.31 8.99 -16.01
N HIS A 543 2.96 10.06 -15.58
CA HIS A 543 2.35 11.37 -15.49
C HIS A 543 3.07 12.39 -16.40
N LYS A 544 2.45 13.54 -16.63
CA LYS A 544 3.05 14.61 -17.41
C LYS A 544 4.34 15.11 -16.76
N LEU A 545 5.33 15.42 -17.58
CA LEU A 545 6.57 16.03 -17.12
C LEU A 545 6.28 17.34 -16.37
N ASP A 546 7.09 17.65 -15.37
CA ASP A 546 6.92 18.86 -14.56
C ASP A 546 6.93 20.12 -15.42
N GLY A 547 6.03 21.07 -15.11
CA GLY A 547 5.89 22.33 -15.81
C GLY A 547 4.73 22.42 -16.80
N TYR A 548 4.05 21.32 -17.14
CA TYR A 548 2.80 21.41 -17.93
C TYR A 548 1.75 22.24 -17.20
N MET A 549 0.88 22.92 -17.96
CA MET A 549 -0.23 23.66 -17.40
C MET A 549 -1.36 22.71 -16.97
N CYS A 550 -2.04 23.07 -15.87
CA CYS A 550 -3.21 22.38 -15.34
C CYS A 550 -4.18 23.39 -14.72
N ASP A 551 -5.35 22.93 -14.29
CA ASP A 551 -6.40 23.76 -13.71
C ASP A 551 -6.73 24.99 -14.59
N ALA A 552 -7.07 24.71 -15.85
CA ALA A 552 -7.38 25.74 -16.87
C ALA A 552 -6.26 26.81 -17.00
N GLY A 553 -5.00 26.44 -16.80
CA GLY A 553 -3.85 27.34 -16.91
C GLY A 553 -3.48 28.10 -15.63
N GLN A 554 -4.22 27.90 -14.55
CA GLN A 554 -3.92 28.54 -13.25
C GLN A 554 -2.83 27.81 -12.46
N GLY A 555 -2.60 26.52 -12.77
CA GLY A 555 -1.62 25.65 -12.12
C GLY A 555 -0.56 25.12 -13.06
N ARG A 556 0.43 24.46 -12.47
CA ARG A 556 1.42 23.66 -13.17
C ARG A 556 1.56 22.29 -12.54
N CYS A 557 1.84 21.31 -13.38
CA CYS A 557 2.15 19.96 -12.94
C CYS A 557 3.55 19.92 -12.31
N TYR A 558 3.63 19.32 -11.14
CA TYR A 558 4.89 19.06 -10.46
C TYR A 558 4.75 17.76 -9.64
N GLY A 559 5.59 16.76 -9.92
CA GLY A 559 5.51 15.44 -9.31
C GLY A 559 4.13 14.76 -9.52
N GLY A 560 3.54 14.88 -10.72
CA GLY A 560 2.23 14.30 -11.05
C GLY A 560 1.02 15.03 -10.47
N ARG A 561 1.22 16.12 -9.74
CA ARG A 561 0.16 16.89 -9.06
C ARG A 561 0.04 18.30 -9.63
N CYS A 562 -1.20 18.77 -9.74
CA CYS A 562 -1.46 20.15 -10.14
C CYS A 562 -1.25 21.10 -8.95
N LYS A 563 -0.28 22.00 -9.06
CA LYS A 563 0.10 22.94 -8.01
C LYS A 563 -0.51 24.32 -8.27
N THR A 564 -1.33 24.78 -7.33
CA THR A 564 -1.94 26.12 -7.33
C THR A 564 -1.97 26.70 -5.92
N ARG A 565 -1.80 28.00 -5.76
CA ARG A 565 -1.96 28.67 -4.44
C ARG A 565 -3.38 28.52 -3.91
N ASP A 566 -4.38 28.64 -4.76
CA ASP A 566 -5.79 28.43 -4.38
C ASP A 566 -6.06 27.03 -3.87
N GLY A 567 -5.51 26.02 -4.54
CA GLY A 567 -5.60 24.62 -4.11
C GLY A 567 -4.97 24.42 -2.75
N GLN A 568 -3.77 24.97 -2.53
CA GLN A 568 -3.04 24.87 -1.27
C GLN A 568 -3.77 25.58 -0.14
N CYS A 569 -4.25 26.83 -0.36
CA CYS A 569 -5.05 27.57 0.62
C CYS A 569 -6.33 26.84 1.00
N ARG A 570 -7.09 26.31 0.01
CA ARG A 570 -8.30 25.53 0.26
C ARG A 570 -8.05 24.27 1.07
N THR A 571 -6.93 23.63 0.81
CA THR A 571 -6.55 22.41 1.51
C THR A 571 -6.19 22.73 2.96
N LEU A 572 -5.36 23.75 3.20
CA LEU A 572 -4.83 24.07 4.52
C LEU A 572 -5.81 24.86 5.39
N TRP A 573 -6.53 25.84 4.80
CA TRP A 573 -7.38 26.79 5.53
C TRP A 573 -8.86 26.75 5.13
N GLY A 574 -9.20 26.16 4.01
CA GLY A 574 -10.56 26.06 3.49
C GLY A 574 -11.00 27.20 2.57
N TYR A 575 -10.14 28.18 2.33
CA TYR A 575 -10.43 29.38 1.55
C TYR A 575 -9.44 29.55 0.40
N ASN A 576 -9.67 30.49 -0.50
CA ASN A 576 -8.79 30.74 -1.63
C ASN A 576 -7.55 31.55 -1.22
N SER A 577 -6.56 31.59 -2.12
CA SER A 577 -5.39 32.44 -2.00
C SER A 577 -5.77 33.92 -1.95
N ALA A 578 -4.99 34.69 -1.23
CA ALA A 578 -5.12 36.15 -1.23
C ALA A 578 -4.69 36.76 -2.57
N ASP A 579 -5.06 38.03 -2.80
CA ASP A 579 -4.64 38.78 -3.96
C ASP A 579 -3.11 38.86 -4.08
N ARG A 580 -2.60 38.89 -5.31
CA ARG A 580 -1.16 39.02 -5.61
C ARG A 580 -0.50 40.17 -4.84
N PHE A 581 -1.20 41.31 -4.68
CA PHE A 581 -0.68 42.46 -3.95
C PHE A 581 -0.35 42.15 -2.48
N CYS A 582 -1.11 41.25 -1.84
CA CYS A 582 -0.77 40.78 -0.49
C CYS A 582 0.65 40.18 -0.43
N TYR A 583 0.97 39.29 -1.39
CA TYR A 583 2.29 38.66 -1.49
C TYR A 583 3.39 39.68 -1.78
N GLU A 584 3.12 40.61 -2.71
CA GLU A 584 4.09 41.67 -3.07
C GLU A 584 4.38 42.57 -1.88
N LYS A 585 3.38 42.84 -1.03
CA LYS A 585 3.54 43.74 0.11
C LYS A 585 4.19 43.02 1.30
N LEU A 586 3.64 41.88 1.71
CA LEU A 586 4.06 41.25 2.97
C LEU A 586 5.34 40.43 2.81
N ASN A 587 5.49 39.61 1.76
CA ASN A 587 6.66 38.77 1.58
C ASN A 587 7.93 39.60 1.27
N SER A 588 7.78 40.83 0.83
CA SER A 588 8.90 41.77 0.67
C SER A 588 9.35 42.42 1.98
N GLU A 589 8.66 42.20 3.10
CA GLU A 589 9.02 42.79 4.39
C GLU A 589 10.11 41.98 5.11
N GLY A 590 10.19 40.66 4.89
CA GLY A 590 11.12 39.77 5.59
C GLY A 590 10.81 39.67 7.09
N THR A 591 9.54 39.58 7.43
CA THR A 591 9.04 39.50 8.81
C THR A 591 8.28 38.18 9.01
N GLU A 592 7.91 37.83 10.25
CA GLU A 592 7.02 36.71 10.54
C GLU A 592 5.72 36.77 9.72
N LYS A 593 5.29 37.97 9.30
CA LYS A 593 4.04 38.17 8.55
C LYS A 593 4.17 37.92 7.04
N GLY A 594 5.39 37.86 6.54
CA GLY A 594 5.68 37.58 5.15
C GLY A 594 7.18 37.55 4.87
N ASN A 595 7.63 36.43 4.29
CA ASN A 595 9.05 36.15 4.12
C ASN A 595 9.27 35.00 3.11
N CYS A 596 10.54 34.71 2.78
CA CYS A 596 10.95 33.58 1.97
C CYS A 596 11.72 32.52 2.78
N GLY A 597 11.36 32.35 4.03
CA GLY A 597 11.92 31.34 4.92
C GLY A 597 12.69 31.90 6.11
N PRO A 598 13.06 31.06 7.08
CA PRO A 598 13.90 31.44 8.17
C PRO A 598 15.35 31.70 7.71
N GLU A 599 16.04 32.61 8.40
CA GLU A 599 17.49 32.77 8.20
C GLU A 599 18.25 31.54 8.67
N SER A 600 19.42 31.33 8.10
CA SER A 600 20.34 30.24 8.51
C SER A 600 20.77 30.33 9.98
N SER A 601 20.70 31.52 10.57
CA SER A 601 20.99 31.78 11.99
C SER A 601 19.86 31.31 12.93
N GLY A 602 18.66 31.03 12.40
CA GLY A 602 17.47 30.67 13.17
C GLY A 602 16.82 31.84 13.95
N GLN A 603 17.34 33.07 13.84
CA GLN A 603 16.85 34.21 14.59
C GLN A 603 16.09 35.27 13.79
N GLY A 604 15.86 35.05 12.49
CA GLY A 604 15.21 36.00 11.60
C GLY A 604 14.52 35.38 10.41
N TRP A 605 14.00 36.25 9.54
CA TRP A 605 13.27 35.87 8.34
C TRP A 605 13.92 36.48 7.11
N VAL A 606 14.02 35.70 6.04
CA VAL A 606 14.59 36.14 4.76
C VAL A 606 13.55 36.94 3.99
N GLN A 607 13.90 38.18 3.63
CA GLN A 607 13.12 39.00 2.72
C GLN A 607 13.07 38.41 1.31
N CYS A 608 11.89 38.30 0.72
CA CYS A 608 11.77 37.84 -0.67
C CYS A 608 12.23 38.93 -1.66
N ASN A 609 12.98 38.51 -2.69
CA ASN A 609 13.24 39.38 -3.85
C ASN A 609 11.90 39.66 -4.59
N LYS A 610 11.84 40.72 -5.35
CA LYS A 610 10.65 41.13 -6.10
C LYS A 610 10.07 40.01 -7.00
N GLN A 611 10.91 39.16 -7.58
CA GLN A 611 10.43 38.04 -8.41
C GLN A 611 10.01 36.82 -7.58
N ASP A 612 10.47 36.68 -6.32
CA ASP A 612 10.26 35.52 -5.46
C ASP A 612 9.04 35.70 -4.53
N VAL A 613 8.42 36.88 -4.46
CA VAL A 613 7.33 37.18 -3.53
C VAL A 613 6.16 36.20 -3.58
N LEU A 614 5.88 35.62 -4.74
CA LEU A 614 4.82 34.63 -4.93
C LEU A 614 5.22 33.20 -4.55
N CYS A 615 6.45 32.99 -4.11
CA CYS A 615 7.01 31.70 -3.68
C CYS A 615 7.33 31.69 -2.18
N GLY A 616 7.08 32.79 -1.45
CA GLY A 616 7.30 32.91 -0.02
C GLY A 616 6.14 32.37 0.82
N LEU A 617 5.87 33.03 1.95
CA LEU A 617 4.76 32.66 2.84
C LEU A 617 3.42 32.65 2.08
N LEU A 618 2.64 31.60 2.27
CA LEU A 618 1.34 31.42 1.65
C LEU A 618 0.32 32.34 2.31
N LEU A 619 -0.30 33.20 1.50
CA LEU A 619 -1.32 34.13 1.98
C LEU A 619 -2.68 33.76 1.41
N CYS A 620 -3.64 33.65 2.31
CA CYS A 620 -5.01 33.22 1.99
C CYS A 620 -6.03 34.25 2.43
N THR A 621 -7.24 34.20 1.90
CA THR A 621 -8.39 34.97 2.37
C THR A 621 -9.10 34.22 3.49
N ASN A 622 -9.60 34.88 4.51
CA ASN A 622 -10.41 34.30 5.60
C ASN A 622 -9.76 33.02 6.19
N LEU A 623 -8.86 33.17 7.13
CA LEU A 623 -8.31 32.01 7.85
C LEU A 623 -9.23 31.61 9.01
N THR A 624 -9.33 30.32 9.27
CA THR A 624 -9.77 29.78 10.54
C THR A 624 -8.71 30.04 11.61
N ASP A 625 -9.07 30.02 12.90
CA ASP A 625 -8.11 30.22 14.00
C ASP A 625 -7.01 29.16 14.04
N ARG A 626 -7.25 28.02 13.42
CA ARG A 626 -6.29 26.91 13.31
C ARG A 626 -6.30 26.34 11.88
N PRO A 627 -5.15 25.85 11.38
CA PRO A 627 -5.11 25.13 10.11
C PRO A 627 -5.94 23.84 10.22
N ARG A 628 -6.42 23.31 9.10
CA ARG A 628 -7.18 22.06 9.07
C ARG A 628 -6.35 20.85 9.47
N PHE A 629 -5.04 20.93 9.32
CA PHE A 629 -4.07 19.92 9.73
C PHE A 629 -2.71 20.59 10.00
N GLY A 630 -1.90 19.92 10.81
CA GLY A 630 -0.65 20.46 11.31
C GLY A 630 -0.85 21.35 12.55
N GLU A 631 0.24 21.71 13.17
CA GLU A 631 0.28 22.61 14.32
C GLU A 631 0.59 24.04 13.88
N LEU A 632 -0.20 25.00 14.41
CA LEU A 632 0.08 26.40 14.18
C LEU A 632 1.31 26.81 14.99
N GLN A 633 2.39 27.21 14.30
CA GLN A 633 3.55 27.81 14.93
C GLN A 633 3.49 29.34 14.83
N GLY A 634 3.72 30.03 15.96
CA GLY A 634 3.69 31.48 16.00
C GLY A 634 2.25 32.05 15.98
N ARG A 635 2.12 33.24 15.44
CA ARG A 635 0.85 33.95 15.33
C ARG A 635 0.32 33.97 13.90
N LEU A 636 -0.99 33.86 13.75
CA LEU A 636 -1.65 34.12 12.49
C LEU A 636 -1.44 35.58 12.05
N THR A 637 -0.93 35.76 10.86
CA THR A 637 -0.93 37.06 10.21
C THR A 637 -2.33 37.41 9.75
N SER A 638 -2.86 38.52 10.21
CA SER A 638 -4.16 39.05 9.75
C SER A 638 -3.99 40.54 9.49
N GLN A 639 -3.90 40.94 8.22
CA GLN A 639 -3.77 42.33 7.80
C GLN A 639 -4.79 42.64 6.72
N THR A 640 -5.53 43.70 6.90
CA THR A 640 -6.37 44.30 5.86
C THR A 640 -5.64 45.46 5.22
N ILE A 641 -5.31 45.33 3.95
CA ILE A 641 -4.56 46.33 3.19
C ILE A 641 -5.51 47.05 2.26
N HIS A 642 -5.49 48.38 2.31
CA HIS A 642 -6.25 49.21 1.37
C HIS A 642 -5.40 49.47 0.11
N HIS A 643 -5.89 49.03 -1.06
CA HIS A 643 -5.27 49.27 -2.35
C HIS A 643 -6.33 49.54 -3.43
N GLN A 644 -6.13 50.59 -4.25
CA GLN A 644 -7.05 50.93 -5.37
C GLN A 644 -8.53 50.94 -4.98
N ASN A 645 -8.90 51.59 -3.86
CA ASN A 645 -10.25 51.70 -3.30
C ASN A 645 -10.88 50.34 -2.92
N ARG A 646 -10.09 49.29 -2.69
CA ARG A 646 -10.54 47.96 -2.19
C ARG A 646 -9.77 47.61 -0.92
N TYR A 647 -10.48 46.99 -0.01
CA TYR A 647 -9.87 46.36 1.15
C TYR A 647 -9.54 44.92 0.78
N MET A 648 -8.26 44.56 0.94
CA MET A 648 -7.75 43.19 0.68
C MET A 648 -7.44 42.55 2.00
N ASP A 649 -7.98 41.37 2.22
CA ASP A 649 -7.70 40.59 3.41
C ASP A 649 -6.50 39.68 3.12
N CYS A 650 -5.41 39.89 3.81
CA CYS A 650 -4.13 39.20 3.65
C CYS A 650 -3.84 38.43 4.94
N ARG A 651 -4.04 37.13 4.93
CA ARG A 651 -3.85 36.29 6.12
C ARG A 651 -2.90 35.14 5.81
N GLY A 652 -2.10 34.74 6.76
CA GLY A 652 -1.16 33.63 6.64
C GLY A 652 -0.72 33.12 8.00
N GLY A 653 -0.04 32.00 8.00
CA GLY A 653 0.50 31.42 9.23
C GLY A 653 1.33 30.17 8.92
N HIS A 654 2.21 29.83 9.84
CA HIS A 654 3.05 28.65 9.76
C HIS A 654 2.28 27.44 10.29
N ALA A 655 2.02 26.47 9.43
CA ALA A 655 1.38 25.21 9.75
C ALA A 655 2.38 24.08 9.58
N VAL A 656 2.95 23.62 10.68
CA VAL A 656 4.03 22.64 10.68
C VAL A 656 3.46 21.25 10.91
N LEU A 657 3.82 20.33 10.02
CA LEU A 657 3.47 18.92 10.15
C LEU A 657 4.48 18.19 11.05
N ASP A 658 4.12 17.02 11.47
CA ASP A 658 4.93 16.14 12.29
C ASP A 658 6.29 15.77 11.69
N ASP A 659 6.43 15.82 10.35
CA ASP A 659 7.70 15.63 9.64
C ASP A 659 8.57 16.90 9.56
N GLY A 660 8.14 17.96 10.25
CA GLY A 660 8.82 19.27 10.24
C GLY A 660 8.60 20.09 8.97
N LEU A 661 7.74 19.63 8.05
CA LEU A 661 7.38 20.41 6.87
C LEU A 661 6.41 21.54 7.24
N ASP A 662 6.80 22.77 6.92
CA ASP A 662 5.93 23.92 7.08
C ASP A 662 5.08 24.14 5.83
N MET A 663 3.80 23.80 5.94
CA MET A 663 2.79 23.98 4.88
C MET A 663 2.37 25.44 4.69
N GLY A 664 2.82 26.33 5.57
CA GLY A 664 2.58 27.78 5.48
C GLY A 664 3.33 28.46 4.35
N TYR A 665 4.23 27.77 3.66
CA TYR A 665 4.91 28.28 2.47
C TYR A 665 4.28 27.77 1.18
N VAL A 666 4.43 28.58 0.10
CA VAL A 666 4.00 28.16 -1.23
C VAL A 666 4.81 26.94 -1.68
N GLU A 667 4.10 25.89 -2.11
CA GLU A 667 4.69 24.63 -2.56
C GLU A 667 5.49 24.79 -3.86
N ASP A 668 6.54 23.96 -3.99
CA ASP A 668 7.30 23.83 -5.22
C ASP A 668 6.40 23.42 -6.40
N GLY A 669 6.72 23.92 -7.59
CA GLY A 669 5.92 23.72 -8.79
C GLY A 669 4.76 24.73 -8.95
N THR A 670 4.44 25.54 -7.93
CA THR A 670 3.37 26.54 -8.00
C THR A 670 3.76 27.68 -8.94
N PRO A 671 2.88 28.15 -9.85
CA PRO A 671 3.19 29.26 -10.77
C PRO A 671 3.50 30.57 -10.04
N CYS A 672 4.58 31.25 -10.43
CA CYS A 672 4.95 32.57 -9.89
C CYS A 672 5.01 33.66 -10.98
N GLY A 673 4.87 33.30 -12.24
CA GLY A 673 4.85 34.21 -13.38
C GLY A 673 4.56 33.49 -14.69
N PRO A 674 4.50 34.23 -15.82
CA PRO A 674 4.40 33.62 -17.14
C PRO A 674 5.59 32.68 -17.40
N ASN A 675 5.33 31.38 -17.64
CA ASN A 675 6.36 30.35 -17.81
C ASN A 675 7.39 30.27 -16.68
N MET A 676 6.95 30.57 -15.45
CA MET A 676 7.78 30.47 -14.25
C MET A 676 7.06 29.68 -13.18
N MET A 677 7.82 28.98 -12.32
CA MET A 677 7.29 28.25 -11.17
C MET A 677 8.26 28.31 -9.99
N CYS A 678 7.73 28.09 -8.78
CA CYS A 678 8.47 28.11 -7.53
C CYS A 678 9.28 26.82 -7.37
N LEU A 679 10.51 26.98 -6.90
CA LEU A 679 11.37 25.91 -6.40
C LEU A 679 12.19 26.45 -5.24
N GLU A 680 12.16 25.75 -4.10
CA GLU A 680 12.89 26.15 -2.88
C GLU A 680 12.65 27.65 -2.53
N ARG A 681 11.39 28.08 -2.59
CA ARG A 681 10.94 29.46 -2.30
C ARG A 681 11.49 30.55 -3.24
N ARG A 682 11.97 30.14 -4.43
CA ARG A 682 12.43 31.05 -5.50
C ARG A 682 11.65 30.81 -6.78
N CYS A 683 11.52 31.86 -7.57
CA CYS A 683 10.78 31.79 -8.82
C CYS A 683 11.75 31.57 -10.00
N PHE A 684 11.64 30.41 -10.66
CA PHE A 684 12.49 30.02 -11.78
C PHE A 684 11.72 29.88 -13.07
N PRO A 685 12.35 30.14 -14.23
CA PRO A 685 11.75 29.80 -15.52
C PRO A 685 11.48 28.30 -15.66
N VAL A 686 10.39 27.92 -16.28
CA VAL A 686 10.04 26.51 -16.54
C VAL A 686 11.10 25.81 -17.40
N THR A 687 11.83 26.55 -18.22
CA THR A 687 12.95 26.04 -19.02
C THR A 687 14.09 25.46 -18.16
N THR A 688 14.24 25.89 -16.92
CA THR A 688 15.20 25.33 -15.95
C THR A 688 14.93 23.85 -15.66
N PHE A 689 13.69 23.38 -15.86
CA PHE A 689 13.22 22.01 -15.61
C PHE A 689 13.30 21.10 -16.84
N ASN A 690 13.99 21.52 -17.89
CA ASN A 690 14.29 20.72 -19.09
C ASN A 690 13.09 20.08 -19.81
N LEU A 691 11.97 20.79 -19.94
CA LEU A 691 10.78 20.32 -20.68
C LEU A 691 11.05 19.99 -22.17
N SER A 692 12.16 20.42 -22.71
CA SER A 692 12.51 20.23 -24.12
C SER A 692 13.24 18.92 -24.42
N THR A 693 13.36 18.02 -23.44
CA THR A 693 14.18 16.81 -23.55
C THR A 693 13.48 15.62 -24.21
N CYS A 694 12.13 15.64 -24.31
CA CYS A 694 11.45 14.58 -25.05
C CYS A 694 11.76 14.58 -26.55
N PRO A 695 11.88 13.42 -27.19
CA PRO A 695 12.12 13.30 -28.64
C PRO A 695 11.11 14.12 -29.44
N GLY A 696 11.57 14.78 -30.53
CA GLY A 696 10.69 15.61 -31.37
C GLY A 696 10.19 16.90 -30.71
N SER A 697 10.75 17.27 -29.54
CA SER A 697 10.37 18.49 -28.82
C SER A 697 11.35 19.63 -29.06
N SER A 698 10.79 20.85 -29.06
CA SER A 698 11.51 22.14 -29.12
C SER A 698 10.85 23.13 -28.16
N THR A 699 11.33 24.35 -28.08
CA THR A 699 10.75 25.43 -27.25
C THR A 699 9.26 25.73 -27.58
N SER A 700 8.82 25.46 -28.79
CA SER A 700 7.44 25.73 -29.27
C SER A 700 6.65 24.47 -29.59
N ARG A 701 7.28 23.29 -29.63
CA ARG A 701 6.66 22.04 -30.06
C ARG A 701 7.08 20.90 -29.14
N ILE A 702 6.11 20.20 -28.61
CA ILE A 702 6.35 19.02 -27.76
C ILE A 702 5.84 17.78 -28.52
N CYS A 703 6.68 16.70 -28.57
CA CYS A 703 6.33 15.42 -29.20
C CYS A 703 5.69 15.60 -30.59
N SER A 704 6.29 16.42 -31.46
CA SER A 704 5.78 16.75 -32.81
C SER A 704 4.36 17.31 -32.86
N HIS A 705 3.81 17.84 -31.79
CA HIS A 705 2.42 18.27 -31.55
C HIS A 705 1.37 17.14 -31.46
N HIS A 706 1.78 15.89 -31.49
CA HIS A 706 0.90 14.71 -31.50
C HIS A 706 1.17 13.77 -30.32
N GLY A 707 1.48 14.34 -29.15
CA GLY A 707 1.71 13.58 -27.92
C GLY A 707 2.07 14.45 -26.73
N THR A 708 2.16 13.79 -25.59
CA THR A 708 2.50 14.38 -24.29
C THR A 708 3.83 13.84 -23.81
N CYS A 709 4.70 14.70 -23.31
CA CYS A 709 5.97 14.30 -22.70
C CYS A 709 5.72 13.81 -21.27
N SER A 710 6.13 12.57 -20.98
CA SER A 710 5.96 11.96 -19.65
C SER A 710 7.15 12.23 -18.72
N ASN A 711 6.98 11.96 -17.43
CA ASN A 711 8.03 12.02 -16.41
C ASN A 711 9.22 11.10 -16.68
N GLU A 712 9.06 10.07 -17.54
CA GLU A 712 10.14 9.21 -18.02
C GLU A 712 10.90 9.78 -19.23
N VAL A 713 10.60 11.03 -19.61
CA VAL A 713 11.18 11.71 -20.78
C VAL A 713 10.89 10.95 -22.10
N ARG A 714 9.70 10.39 -22.18
CA ARG A 714 9.19 9.71 -23.38
C ARG A 714 7.94 10.41 -23.87
N CYS A 715 7.74 10.40 -25.19
CA CYS A 715 6.50 10.85 -25.78
C CYS A 715 5.43 9.77 -25.70
N ILE A 716 4.31 10.09 -25.10
CA ILE A 716 3.07 9.30 -25.17
C ILE A 716 2.23 9.91 -26.29
N CYS A 717 2.08 9.17 -27.38
CA CYS A 717 1.47 9.68 -28.59
C CYS A 717 -0.06 9.68 -28.52
N ASP A 718 -0.66 10.62 -29.21
CA ASP A 718 -2.12 10.65 -29.43
C ASP A 718 -2.54 9.38 -30.21
N ALA A 719 -3.80 9.00 -30.10
CA ALA A 719 -4.33 7.73 -30.57
C ALA A 719 -3.96 7.35 -32.02
N ASP A 720 -3.90 8.34 -32.92
CA ASP A 720 -3.63 8.13 -34.35
C ASP A 720 -2.15 8.33 -34.75
N TYR A 721 -1.25 8.44 -33.77
CA TYR A 721 0.16 8.68 -34.01
C TYR A 721 1.03 7.66 -33.31
N THR A 722 2.22 7.44 -33.85
CA THR A 722 3.21 6.50 -33.35
C THR A 722 4.64 6.99 -33.55
N GLY A 723 5.61 6.23 -33.06
CA GLY A 723 7.03 6.57 -33.13
C GLY A 723 7.56 7.15 -31.82
N LYS A 724 8.88 7.28 -31.71
CA LYS A 724 9.54 7.81 -30.50
C LYS A 724 9.21 9.27 -30.22
N ASP A 725 8.86 10.01 -31.28
CA ASP A 725 8.59 11.45 -31.27
C ASP A 725 7.20 11.81 -31.72
N CYS A 726 6.31 10.81 -31.90
CA CYS A 726 4.91 10.95 -32.35
C CYS A 726 4.76 11.65 -33.71
N SER A 727 5.74 11.52 -34.63
CA SER A 727 5.68 12.14 -35.97
C SER A 727 4.98 11.27 -37.01
N VAL A 728 4.82 9.99 -36.77
CA VAL A 728 4.26 9.03 -37.73
C VAL A 728 2.76 8.90 -37.51
N PHE A 729 1.99 9.21 -38.56
CA PHE A 729 0.54 9.02 -38.54
C PHE A 729 0.21 7.53 -38.78
N ASP A 730 -0.50 6.92 -37.86
CA ASP A 730 -0.90 5.50 -37.85
C ASP A 730 -2.29 5.38 -37.23
N PRO A 731 -3.36 5.64 -38.03
CA PRO A 731 -4.72 5.69 -37.53
C PRO A 731 -5.17 4.33 -37.00
N ILE A 732 -5.88 4.37 -35.86
CA ILE A 732 -6.49 3.18 -35.28
C ILE A 732 -7.47 2.60 -36.29
N PRO A 733 -7.42 1.29 -36.63
CA PRO A 733 -8.43 0.66 -37.48
C PRO A 733 -9.79 0.86 -36.82
N ILE A 734 -10.68 1.58 -37.48
CA ILE A 734 -12.08 1.69 -37.04
C ILE A 734 -12.64 0.28 -37.07
N PRO A 735 -13.09 -0.29 -35.93
CA PRO A 735 -13.75 -1.58 -35.96
C PRO A 735 -14.92 -1.43 -36.93
N THR A 736 -14.85 -2.15 -38.06
CA THR A 736 -16.02 -2.32 -38.92
C THR A 736 -17.14 -2.79 -37.98
N PRO A 737 -18.30 -2.10 -37.93
CA PRO A 737 -19.42 -2.60 -37.14
C PRO A 737 -19.56 -4.07 -37.48
N PRO A 738 -19.72 -4.96 -36.51
CA PRO A 738 -19.92 -6.37 -36.81
C PRO A 738 -21.03 -6.38 -37.87
N GLU A 739 -20.74 -6.93 -39.04
CA GLU A 739 -21.75 -7.16 -40.09
C GLU A 739 -22.93 -7.71 -39.34
N GLY A 740 -24.03 -6.94 -39.32
CA GLY A 740 -25.22 -7.26 -38.50
C GLY A 740 -25.52 -8.71 -38.72
N PRO A 741 -26.01 -9.45 -37.74
CA PRO A 741 -26.06 -10.90 -37.74
C PRO A 741 -26.46 -11.32 -39.14
N GLU A 742 -25.54 -12.00 -39.83
CA GLU A 742 -25.83 -12.55 -41.18
C GLU A 742 -27.22 -13.09 -41.02
N LYS A 743 -28.19 -12.47 -41.73
CA LYS A 743 -29.53 -13.00 -41.79
C LYS A 743 -29.33 -14.44 -42.15
N TYR A 744 -29.52 -15.30 -41.17
CA TYR A 744 -29.45 -16.75 -41.33
C TYR A 744 -30.16 -17.02 -42.64
N LYS A 745 -29.43 -17.17 -43.73
CA LYS A 745 -29.96 -17.68 -44.96
C LYS A 745 -30.37 -19.08 -44.58
N GLY A 746 -31.63 -19.20 -44.24
CA GLY A 746 -32.26 -20.48 -43.95
C GLY A 746 -31.80 -21.45 -45.05
N PRO A 747 -31.67 -22.73 -44.73
CA PRO A 747 -31.12 -23.69 -45.64
C PRO A 747 -31.74 -23.49 -47.04
N SER A 748 -30.89 -23.29 -48.01
CA SER A 748 -31.30 -23.08 -49.41
C SER A 748 -32.48 -24.00 -49.71
N GLY A 749 -33.53 -23.48 -50.37
CA GLY A 749 -34.68 -24.28 -50.69
C GLY A 749 -34.35 -25.64 -51.32
N THR A 750 -33.22 -25.73 -52.00
CA THR A 750 -32.63 -26.96 -52.53
C THR A 750 -32.23 -27.93 -51.41
N ASN A 751 -31.67 -27.46 -50.30
CA ASN A 751 -31.30 -28.31 -49.17
C ASN A 751 -32.51 -28.79 -48.38
N ILE A 752 -33.58 -28.00 -48.34
CA ILE A 752 -34.85 -28.41 -47.73
C ILE A 752 -35.53 -29.49 -48.59
N ILE A 753 -35.51 -29.33 -49.90
CA ILE A 753 -36.06 -30.31 -50.86
C ILE A 753 -35.27 -31.61 -50.78
N ILE A 754 -33.94 -31.56 -50.81
CA ILE A 754 -33.07 -32.75 -50.67
C ILE A 754 -33.27 -33.42 -49.30
N GLY A 755 -33.37 -32.67 -48.24
CA GLY A 755 -33.60 -33.19 -46.87
C GLY A 755 -35.01 -33.86 -46.76
N SER A 756 -36.03 -33.23 -47.34
CA SER A 756 -37.40 -33.79 -47.31
C SER A 756 -37.52 -35.05 -48.16
N VAL A 757 -36.90 -35.09 -49.33
CA VAL A 757 -36.86 -36.29 -50.20
C VAL A 757 -36.07 -37.44 -49.53
N ALA A 758 -34.92 -37.16 -48.95
CA ALA A 758 -34.12 -38.13 -48.20
C ALA A 758 -34.91 -38.66 -46.97
N GLY A 759 -35.59 -37.75 -46.22
CA GLY A 759 -36.46 -38.16 -45.11
C GLY A 759 -37.61 -39.02 -45.53
N ALA A 760 -38.34 -38.72 -46.67
CA ALA A 760 -39.41 -39.51 -47.20
C ALA A 760 -38.95 -40.91 -47.65
N ILE A 761 -37.77 -41.03 -48.28
CA ILE A 761 -37.17 -42.28 -48.65
C ILE A 761 -36.82 -43.12 -47.43
N LEU A 762 -36.34 -42.52 -46.36
CA LEU A 762 -35.98 -43.21 -45.13
C LEU A 762 -37.21 -43.73 -44.41
N VAL A 763 -38.28 -42.94 -44.36
CA VAL A 763 -39.59 -43.33 -43.77
C VAL A 763 -40.21 -44.48 -44.62
N ALA A 764 -40.16 -44.36 -45.94
CA ALA A 764 -40.64 -45.43 -46.84
C ALA A 764 -39.83 -46.71 -46.64
N ALA A 765 -38.53 -46.66 -46.48
CA ALA A 765 -37.69 -47.83 -46.26
C ALA A 765 -37.99 -48.48 -44.87
N ILE A 766 -38.26 -47.71 -43.82
CA ILE A 766 -38.67 -48.19 -42.50
C ILE A 766 -40.05 -48.87 -42.58
N VAL A 767 -41.03 -48.26 -43.28
CA VAL A 767 -42.36 -48.80 -43.40
C VAL A 767 -42.33 -50.11 -44.21
N LEU A 768 -41.61 -50.13 -45.38
CA LEU A 768 -41.47 -51.33 -46.19
C LEU A 768 -40.66 -52.44 -45.50
N GLY A 769 -39.62 -52.09 -44.79
CA GLY A 769 -38.82 -53.01 -43.97
C GLY A 769 -39.61 -53.58 -42.79
N GLY A 770 -40.38 -52.73 -42.10
CA GLY A 770 -41.25 -53.10 -40.97
C GLY A 770 -42.41 -54.01 -41.40
N THR A 771 -43.07 -53.71 -42.54
CA THR A 771 -44.15 -54.57 -43.09
C THR A 771 -43.59 -55.90 -43.60
N GLY A 772 -42.37 -55.84 -44.25
CA GLY A 772 -41.72 -57.08 -44.72
C GLY A 772 -41.29 -57.98 -43.56
N TRP A 773 -40.83 -57.44 -42.46
CA TRP A 773 -40.46 -58.15 -41.23
C TRP A 773 -41.72 -58.70 -40.52
N GLY A 774 -42.81 -57.93 -40.47
CA GLY A 774 -44.10 -58.29 -39.93
C GLY A 774 -44.69 -59.49 -40.68
N PHE A 775 -44.70 -59.46 -42.04
CA PHE A 775 -45.12 -60.55 -42.87
C PHE A 775 -44.26 -61.81 -42.74
N LYS A 776 -42.98 -61.66 -42.51
CA LYS A 776 -42.11 -62.84 -42.31
C LYS A 776 -42.31 -63.50 -40.94
N ASN A 777 -42.64 -62.75 -39.91
CA ASN A 777 -42.97 -63.29 -38.62
C ASN A 777 -44.38 -63.89 -38.54
N ILE A 778 -45.38 -63.34 -39.25
CA ILE A 778 -46.77 -63.92 -39.32
C ILE A 778 -46.70 -65.24 -40.05
N ARG A 779 -45.81 -65.45 -41.06
CA ARG A 779 -45.70 -66.81 -41.72
C ARG A 779 -45.00 -67.84 -40.85
N ARG A 780 -44.19 -67.47 -39.87
CA ARG A 780 -43.55 -68.39 -38.91
C ARG A 780 -44.44 -68.82 -37.76
N GLY A 781 -45.53 -68.12 -37.49
CA GLY A 781 -46.48 -68.41 -36.41
C GLY A 781 -47.57 -69.41 -36.76
N ARG A 782 -47.48 -70.13 -37.89
CA ARG A 782 -48.54 -71.10 -38.29
C ARG A 782 -47.95 -72.48 -38.59
N TYR A 783 -47.44 -73.16 -37.60
CA TYR A 783 -47.35 -74.65 -37.60
C TYR A 783 -46.99 -75.07 -36.17
N ASP A 784 -48.05 -75.48 -35.54
CA ASP A 784 -48.01 -76.42 -34.42
C ASP A 784 -48.98 -77.56 -34.70
N PRO A 785 -48.59 -78.78 -34.59
CA PRO A 785 -49.52 -79.84 -34.21
C PRO A 785 -49.08 -80.60 -32.95
N ALA A 786 -49.91 -80.57 -31.98
CA ALA A 786 -50.40 -81.61 -31.20
C ALA A 786 -49.50 -82.70 -30.65
N PHE A 787 -49.38 -82.78 -29.36
CA PHE A 787 -49.60 -83.88 -28.43
C PHE A 787 -49.25 -85.34 -28.87
N PRO A 788 -49.09 -86.43 -28.04
CA PRO A 788 -49.21 -86.47 -26.56
C PRO A 788 -48.10 -87.35 -25.87
N SER A 789 -48.02 -87.30 -24.65
CA SER A 789 -48.05 -88.27 -23.52
C SER A 789 -46.91 -87.98 -22.51
#